data_f177380129b7804627cde0d554ae179c
#
_entry.id   f177380129b7804627cde0d554ae179c
#
_cell.length_a   1.000
_cell.length_b   1.000
_cell.length_c   1.000
_cell.angle_alpha   90.00
_cell.angle_beta   90.00
_cell.angle_gamma   90.00
#
_symmetry.space_group_name_H-M   'P 1'
#
loop_
_entity.id
_entity.type
_entity.pdbx_description
1 polymer ?
#
loop_
_entity_poly.entity_id
_entity_poly.type
_entity_poly.pdbx_seq_one_letter_code
_entity_poly.pdbx_strand_id
1 'polypeptide(L)'
;MAGPDRTETAVTRPAEELLEFGRLRELLRGRTTSAPGGRAVDALAFGTDGARLEREFAAIAEAVAWLRQGSEMGFGALADPAGWFERLAKPGAVLAPGELLEVASLADTAAGLRETFREAQAKFPLLTERARSIGDFRNLAATIRRAIQPSGELRDDASPELRRVRTGIGRTRETIQTTLQGILQARGEPPGEDYVTQRNDRYVIPVRASERRGVQGVVHAASATGQTVFLEPLETIELNNRLVQMAEEEAAEIARILEELTGRVTAERPGLSQATDTIGEFDSLFARARFARDFDACMPVFAAEAAIALDAARHPVLENGLRRQGRAVVPLTLALGGAETVLVISGPNTGGKTVALKTVGLAVLAAQSGIPVAAQSARLGIFDSVLADIGDEQSIAADLSTFSAHVLNLKSMLGALSERSLVLVDEMGTGTAPEEGAALAVALLDEFRARRCLVLATTHHDRLKTYASTTPGVLNAAVEFDEERLAPTYRLRVGVPGGSSGIAIARRLGLPQSIVERAGALLTPESREAAGLIAYLHRSRDALEKMQRELAEQSRRLDQERRALREEWVERQKKRIAELEKRFADALAAHEKEMARALEAVKERELRAQLEKQSRRRMAEARSDAREEADAAVVAHLSESQADLGAAAVPERLPSPEELVPGARVRVRGFSAPVVLRRRDDSTAEVEAGPLRMKVPLAEITAIVTEQPAKPAVATKPARPGGVTVRAAPPDAPGETDEINVIGCTVEEATRRVDKFLDTAALAGKAQLRVIHGHGTGALRRGLAEFFSAHPLVERIHAEADERGGAAVTVVELKE
;
A
#
# COMPACT_ATOMS: atom_id res chain seq x y z
N MET A 1 28.15 27.45 9.36
CA MET A 1 27.28 26.49 8.69
C MET A 1 26.09 26.27 9.59
N ALA A 2 24.96 26.89 9.24
CA ALA A 2 23.71 26.80 10.00
C ALA A 2 23.12 25.41 9.80
N GLY A 3 22.87 24.69 10.90
CA GLY A 3 22.11 23.44 10.91
C GLY A 3 20.65 23.72 10.50
N PRO A 4 19.94 22.71 9.93
CA PRO A 4 18.55 22.89 9.56
C PRO A 4 17.72 23.17 10.81
N ASP A 5 16.98 24.26 10.74
CA ASP A 5 15.95 24.68 11.67
C ASP A 5 14.97 23.52 11.89
N ARG A 6 15.08 22.85 13.02
CA ARG A 6 14.05 21.92 13.51
C ARG A 6 12.93 22.81 14.04
N THR A 7 11.99 23.17 13.17
CA THR A 7 10.66 23.55 13.59
C THR A 7 10.12 22.33 14.38
N GLU A 8 10.20 22.40 15.71
CA GLU A 8 9.57 21.47 16.62
C GLU A 8 8.09 21.42 16.28
N THR A 9 7.68 20.37 15.61
CA THR A 9 6.29 20.03 15.36
C THR A 9 5.60 19.89 16.72
N ALA A 10 4.68 20.80 16.99
CA ALA A 10 4.00 20.89 18.29
C ALA A 10 2.92 19.80 18.43
N VAL A 11 3.33 18.53 18.46
CA VAL A 11 2.61 17.53 19.24
C VAL A 11 3.11 17.65 20.65
N THR A 12 2.31 18.23 21.55
CA THR A 12 2.65 18.22 22.95
C THR A 12 2.79 16.76 23.40
N ARG A 13 3.93 16.37 24.00
CA ARG A 13 4.16 15.01 24.52
C ARG A 13 2.97 14.41 25.26
N PRO A 14 2.17 15.22 26.03
CA PRO A 14 0.92 14.75 26.61
C PRO A 14 -0.10 14.15 25.63
N ALA A 15 -0.22 14.68 24.41
CA ALA A 15 -1.22 14.16 23.46
C ALA A 15 -0.88 12.76 22.94
N GLU A 16 0.40 12.43 22.69
CA GLU A 16 0.81 11.07 22.32
C GLU A 16 0.48 10.04 23.41
N GLU A 17 0.69 10.39 24.68
CA GLU A 17 0.40 9.52 25.81
C GLU A 17 -1.11 9.33 26.00
N LEU A 18 -1.87 10.44 26.01
CA LEU A 18 -3.32 10.43 26.19
C LEU A 18 -4.04 9.66 25.07
N LEU A 19 -3.53 9.71 23.85
CA LEU A 19 -4.07 9.01 22.67
C LEU A 19 -3.50 7.60 22.48
N GLU A 20 -2.69 7.11 23.41
CA GLU A 20 -2.11 5.75 23.40
C GLU A 20 -1.21 5.46 22.17
N PHE A 21 -0.54 6.49 21.63
CA PHE A 21 0.33 6.34 20.47
C PHE A 21 1.55 5.44 20.76
N GLY A 22 2.09 5.49 21.99
CA GLY A 22 3.13 4.56 22.45
C GLY A 22 2.71 3.10 22.35
N ARG A 23 1.46 2.78 22.74
CA ARG A 23 0.90 1.41 22.60
C ARG A 23 0.70 0.99 21.15
N LEU A 24 0.38 1.94 20.26
CA LEU A 24 0.33 1.67 18.82
C LEU A 24 1.74 1.33 18.28
N ARG A 25 2.78 2.08 18.70
CA ARG A 25 4.18 1.73 18.36
C ARG A 25 4.57 0.34 18.88
N GLU A 26 4.16 -0.05 20.08
CA GLU A 26 4.38 -1.41 20.62
C GLU A 26 3.71 -2.49 19.75
N LEU A 27 2.48 -2.25 19.29
CA LEU A 27 1.80 -3.18 18.37
C LEU A 27 2.56 -3.33 17.03
N LEU A 28 3.13 -2.25 16.50
CA LEU A 28 3.96 -2.28 15.31
C LEU A 28 5.31 -2.97 15.57
N ARG A 29 5.95 -2.66 16.70
CA ARG A 29 7.22 -3.29 17.12
C ARG A 29 7.10 -4.80 17.24
N GLY A 30 5.97 -5.29 17.74
CA GLY A 30 5.67 -6.73 17.76
C GLY A 30 5.56 -7.39 16.38
N ARG A 31 5.58 -6.59 15.29
CA ARG A 31 5.54 -7.03 13.89
C ARG A 31 6.87 -6.85 13.16
N THR A 32 7.86 -6.22 13.81
CA THR A 32 9.23 -6.20 13.29
C THR A 32 9.91 -7.53 13.56
N THR A 33 10.90 -7.85 12.77
CA THR A 33 11.64 -9.10 12.84
C THR A 33 13.10 -8.90 13.22
N SER A 34 13.55 -7.66 13.38
CA SER A 34 14.93 -7.30 13.73
C SER A 34 15.00 -6.16 14.75
N ALA A 35 16.10 -6.06 15.47
CA ALA A 35 16.35 -4.95 16.39
C ALA A 35 16.44 -3.59 15.66
N PRO A 36 17.12 -3.44 14.50
CA PRO A 36 17.07 -2.20 13.72
C PRO A 36 15.65 -1.80 13.31
N GLY A 37 14.80 -2.78 12.92
CA GLY A 37 13.39 -2.54 12.60
C GLY A 37 12.60 -2.02 13.79
N GLY A 38 12.83 -2.58 14.97
CA GLY A 38 12.23 -2.09 16.22
C GLY A 38 12.59 -0.63 16.48
N ARG A 39 13.88 -0.28 16.37
CA ARG A 39 14.35 1.12 16.52
C ARG A 39 13.72 2.05 15.46
N ALA A 40 13.59 1.60 14.23
CA ALA A 40 12.95 2.39 13.17
C ALA A 40 11.47 2.63 13.44
N VAL A 41 10.75 1.67 14.05
CA VAL A 41 9.36 1.86 14.51
C VAL A 41 9.30 2.85 15.67
N ASP A 42 10.19 2.75 16.63
CA ASP A 42 10.24 3.66 17.78
C ASP A 42 10.58 5.11 17.38
N ALA A 43 11.27 5.29 16.25
CA ALA A 43 11.61 6.59 15.66
C ALA A 43 10.48 7.21 14.80
N LEU A 44 9.36 6.49 14.60
CA LEU A 44 8.20 7.06 13.89
C LEU A 44 7.65 8.25 14.68
N ALA A 45 7.59 9.40 14.03
CA ALA A 45 7.15 10.65 14.64
C ALA A 45 6.13 11.36 13.74
N PHE A 46 5.31 12.16 14.37
CA PHE A 46 4.35 13.04 13.73
C PHE A 46 5.06 14.02 12.77
N GLY A 47 4.56 14.12 11.54
CA GLY A 47 5.12 14.98 10.49
C GLY A 47 4.04 15.72 9.73
N THR A 48 4.41 16.90 9.20
CA THR A 48 3.52 17.80 8.45
C THR A 48 3.83 17.85 6.94
N ASP A 49 4.84 17.11 6.47
CA ASP A 49 5.19 17.03 5.05
C ASP A 49 4.29 16.00 4.32
N GLY A 50 3.22 16.52 3.70
CA GLY A 50 2.25 15.69 2.96
C GLY A 50 2.86 14.90 1.83
N ALA A 51 3.80 15.49 1.06
CA ALA A 51 4.43 14.81 -0.07
C ALA A 51 5.33 13.64 0.38
N ARG A 52 6.00 13.81 1.52
CA ARG A 52 6.76 12.72 2.16
C ARG A 52 5.83 11.60 2.62
N LEU A 53 4.74 11.95 3.30
CA LEU A 53 3.77 10.97 3.80
C LEU A 53 3.10 10.19 2.66
N GLU A 54 2.71 10.85 1.58
CA GLU A 54 2.14 10.18 0.39
C GLU A 54 3.12 9.17 -0.23
N ARG A 55 4.40 9.54 -0.37
CA ARG A 55 5.44 8.61 -0.84
C ARG A 55 5.64 7.44 0.11
N GLU A 56 5.56 7.69 1.42
CA GLU A 56 5.67 6.64 2.44
C GLU A 56 4.52 5.65 2.34
N PHE A 57 3.27 6.12 2.22
CA PHE A 57 2.10 5.26 2.05
C PHE A 57 2.11 4.51 0.72
N ALA A 58 2.62 5.11 -0.34
CA ALA A 58 2.81 4.41 -1.61
C ALA A 58 3.81 3.24 -1.47
N ALA A 59 4.91 3.43 -0.73
CA ALA A 59 5.86 2.34 -0.45
C ALA A 59 5.25 1.26 0.46
N ILE A 60 4.43 1.62 1.45
CA ILE A 60 3.68 0.65 2.27
C ILE A 60 2.68 -0.13 1.41
N ALA A 61 2.01 0.52 0.46
CA ALA A 61 1.10 -0.15 -0.47
C ALA A 61 1.84 -1.19 -1.34
N GLU A 62 3.06 -0.89 -1.81
CA GLU A 62 3.92 -1.88 -2.49
C GLU A 62 4.27 -3.06 -1.56
N ALA A 63 4.60 -2.80 -0.29
CA ALA A 63 4.89 -3.86 0.67
C ALA A 63 3.65 -4.73 0.99
N VAL A 64 2.45 -4.14 1.08
CA VAL A 64 1.20 -4.91 1.20
C VAL A 64 0.96 -5.78 -0.03
N ALA A 65 1.22 -5.24 -1.23
CA ALA A 65 1.11 -6.01 -2.47
C ALA A 65 2.13 -7.16 -2.54
N TRP A 66 3.35 -6.95 -2.01
CA TRP A 66 4.36 -7.99 -1.84
C TRP A 66 3.86 -9.13 -0.94
N LEU A 67 3.35 -8.80 0.26
CA LEU A 67 2.81 -9.78 1.21
C LEU A 67 1.62 -10.57 0.63
N ARG A 68 0.77 -9.93 -0.18
CA ARG A 68 -0.37 -10.60 -0.85
C ARG A 68 0.04 -11.65 -1.88
N GLN A 69 1.25 -11.59 -2.43
CA GLN A 69 1.78 -12.62 -3.32
C GLN A 69 2.29 -13.87 -2.58
N GLY A 70 2.13 -13.94 -1.25
CA GLY A 70 2.61 -15.03 -0.40
C GLY A 70 4.11 -14.94 -0.08
N SER A 71 4.75 -13.82 -0.40
CA SER A 71 6.16 -13.57 -0.12
C SER A 71 6.30 -12.90 1.24
N GLU A 72 6.88 -13.57 2.23
CA GLU A 72 7.21 -12.95 3.51
C GLU A 72 8.59 -12.28 3.42
N MET A 73 8.75 -11.16 4.13
CA MET A 73 10.03 -10.47 4.30
C MET A 73 10.38 -10.46 5.79
N GLY A 74 11.52 -11.00 6.16
CA GLY A 74 11.93 -11.06 7.54
C GLY A 74 13.45 -11.02 7.71
N PHE A 75 13.89 -10.39 8.79
CA PHE A 75 15.29 -10.17 9.14
C PHE A 75 15.64 -10.82 10.49
N GLY A 76 14.86 -11.83 10.91
CA GLY A 76 14.95 -12.45 12.25
C GLY A 76 16.28 -13.17 12.55
N ALA A 77 17.06 -13.50 11.52
CA ALA A 77 18.40 -14.08 11.68
C ALA A 77 19.49 -13.02 11.92
N LEU A 78 19.16 -11.72 11.82
CA LEU A 78 20.10 -10.62 12.02
C LEU A 78 20.27 -10.32 13.50
N ALA A 79 21.48 -10.53 14.04
CA ALA A 79 21.83 -10.07 15.38
C ALA A 79 21.80 -8.53 15.47
N ASP A 80 21.61 -7.98 16.66
CA ASP A 80 21.63 -6.53 16.84
C ASP A 80 23.06 -5.97 16.63
N PRO A 81 23.27 -5.16 15.59
CA PRO A 81 24.60 -4.64 15.27
C PRO A 81 25.06 -3.54 16.24
N ALA A 82 24.23 -3.02 17.13
CA ALA A 82 24.55 -1.91 18.02
C ALA A 82 25.79 -2.18 18.88
N GLY A 83 25.92 -3.39 19.42
CA GLY A 83 27.01 -3.77 20.33
C GLY A 83 28.40 -3.67 19.68
N TRP A 84 28.56 -4.23 18.48
CA TRP A 84 29.84 -4.16 17.79
C TRP A 84 30.08 -2.79 17.12
N PHE A 85 29.06 -2.02 16.76
CA PHE A 85 29.22 -0.63 16.34
C PHE A 85 29.78 0.27 17.44
N GLU A 86 29.25 0.11 18.67
CA GLU A 86 29.76 0.82 19.85
C GLU A 86 31.23 0.45 20.13
N ARG A 87 31.58 -0.83 19.95
CA ARG A 87 32.96 -1.30 20.11
C ARG A 87 33.88 -0.67 19.07
N LEU A 88 33.51 -0.68 17.80
CA LEU A 88 34.26 -0.05 16.70
C LEU A 88 34.43 1.48 16.85
N ALA A 89 33.64 2.11 17.69
CA ALA A 89 33.82 3.54 18.01
C ALA A 89 35.06 3.82 18.88
N LYS A 90 35.59 2.78 19.56
CA LYS A 90 36.74 2.89 20.46
C LYS A 90 38.04 2.67 19.65
N PRO A 91 39.02 3.57 19.71
CA PRO A 91 40.31 3.36 19.04
C PRO A 91 41.01 2.08 19.50
N GLY A 92 41.54 1.31 18.56
CA GLY A 92 42.26 0.05 18.84
C GLY A 92 41.38 -1.13 19.28
N ALA A 93 40.07 -1.01 19.21
CA ALA A 93 39.17 -2.13 19.48
C ALA A 93 39.32 -3.23 18.39
N VAL A 94 39.30 -4.47 18.81
CA VAL A 94 39.28 -5.66 17.96
C VAL A 94 37.97 -6.40 18.19
N LEU A 95 37.29 -6.76 17.10
CA LEU A 95 36.06 -7.55 17.16
C LEU A 95 36.37 -9.03 17.40
N ALA A 96 35.54 -9.66 18.21
CA ALA A 96 35.57 -11.10 18.40
C ALA A 96 35.15 -11.85 17.12
N PRO A 97 35.55 -13.12 16.92
CA PRO A 97 35.16 -13.90 15.75
C PRO A 97 33.66 -13.99 15.53
N GLY A 98 32.88 -14.12 16.62
CA GLY A 98 31.41 -14.12 16.55
C GLY A 98 30.83 -12.80 16.01
N GLU A 99 31.37 -11.66 16.47
CA GLU A 99 30.95 -10.33 15.99
C GLU A 99 31.29 -10.11 14.50
N LEU A 100 32.45 -10.61 14.07
CA LEU A 100 32.83 -10.59 12.65
C LEU A 100 31.85 -11.41 11.79
N LEU A 101 31.39 -12.57 12.30
CA LEU A 101 30.37 -13.37 11.63
C LEU A 101 28.99 -12.64 11.59
N GLU A 102 28.66 -11.89 12.63
CA GLU A 102 27.47 -11.02 12.62
C GLU A 102 27.57 -9.91 11.55
N VAL A 103 28.76 -9.30 11.39
CA VAL A 103 29.03 -8.34 10.30
C VAL A 103 28.85 -9.01 8.94
N ALA A 104 29.35 -10.24 8.77
CA ALA A 104 29.19 -10.99 7.52
C ALA A 104 27.71 -11.33 7.25
N SER A 105 26.94 -11.64 8.29
CA SER A 105 25.49 -11.88 8.21
C SER A 105 24.73 -10.61 7.81
N LEU A 106 25.08 -9.45 8.39
CA LEU A 106 24.54 -8.14 7.99
C LEU A 106 24.83 -7.85 6.50
N ALA A 107 26.07 -8.08 6.07
CA ALA A 107 26.49 -7.88 4.69
C ALA A 107 25.71 -8.74 3.69
N ASP A 108 25.46 -10.01 4.02
CA ASP A 108 24.64 -10.90 3.17
C ASP A 108 23.17 -10.49 3.16
N THR A 109 22.62 -10.12 4.31
CA THR A 109 21.24 -9.62 4.42
C THR A 109 21.07 -8.37 3.55
N ALA A 110 22.02 -7.44 3.60
CA ALA A 110 22.05 -6.24 2.78
C ALA A 110 22.12 -6.57 1.28
N ALA A 111 22.99 -7.49 0.90
CA ALA A 111 23.13 -7.94 -0.50
C ALA A 111 21.87 -8.66 -1.00
N GLY A 112 21.29 -9.53 -0.17
CA GLY A 112 20.05 -10.25 -0.48
C GLY A 112 18.87 -9.31 -0.68
N LEU A 113 18.71 -8.31 0.21
CA LEU A 113 17.65 -7.30 0.10
C LEU A 113 17.76 -6.50 -1.20
N ARG A 114 18.97 -6.03 -1.53
CA ARG A 114 19.25 -5.29 -2.77
C ARG A 114 18.94 -6.12 -4.01
N GLU A 115 19.34 -7.38 -4.03
CA GLU A 115 19.14 -8.28 -5.18
C GLU A 115 17.65 -8.60 -5.36
N THR A 116 16.93 -8.93 -4.28
CA THR A 116 15.49 -9.22 -4.30
C THR A 116 14.70 -8.10 -4.95
N PHE A 117 14.97 -6.85 -4.57
CA PHE A 117 14.23 -5.71 -5.15
C PHE A 117 14.77 -5.27 -6.51
N ARG A 118 16.03 -5.56 -6.83
CA ARG A 118 16.55 -5.36 -8.19
C ARG A 118 15.81 -6.22 -9.20
N GLU A 119 15.53 -7.49 -8.88
CA GLU A 119 14.75 -8.39 -9.73
C GLU A 119 13.27 -8.00 -9.82
N ALA A 120 12.74 -7.42 -8.76
CA ALA A 120 11.34 -7.04 -8.66
C ALA A 120 11.04 -5.58 -9.09
N GLN A 121 12.01 -4.84 -9.64
CA GLN A 121 11.95 -3.42 -9.95
C GLN A 121 10.71 -2.99 -10.75
N ALA A 122 10.28 -3.81 -11.73
CA ALA A 122 9.13 -3.49 -12.57
C ALA A 122 7.81 -3.44 -11.80
N LYS A 123 7.70 -4.19 -10.70
CA LYS A 123 6.49 -4.30 -9.87
C LYS A 123 6.52 -3.41 -8.63
N PHE A 124 7.70 -3.17 -8.06
CA PHE A 124 7.93 -2.51 -6.79
C PHE A 124 9.02 -1.43 -6.89
N PRO A 125 8.77 -0.35 -7.65
CA PRO A 125 9.78 0.68 -7.94
C PRO A 125 10.24 1.44 -6.70
N LEU A 126 9.34 1.76 -5.74
CA LEU A 126 9.67 2.52 -4.53
C LEU A 126 10.51 1.69 -3.55
N LEU A 127 10.20 0.41 -3.39
CA LEU A 127 11.02 -0.50 -2.59
C LEU A 127 12.39 -0.68 -3.23
N THR A 128 12.46 -0.79 -4.57
CA THR A 128 13.72 -0.87 -5.30
C THR A 128 14.58 0.37 -5.14
N GLU A 129 13.98 1.55 -5.21
CA GLU A 129 14.69 2.82 -5.01
C GLU A 129 15.36 2.88 -3.64
N ARG A 130 14.64 2.49 -2.57
CA ARG A 130 15.19 2.40 -1.21
C ARG A 130 16.33 1.37 -1.12
N ALA A 131 16.16 0.18 -1.70
CA ALA A 131 17.19 -0.85 -1.66
C ALA A 131 18.48 -0.47 -2.41
N ARG A 132 18.41 0.42 -3.39
CA ARG A 132 19.60 0.91 -4.14
C ARG A 132 20.59 1.69 -3.29
N SER A 133 20.18 2.27 -2.16
CA SER A 133 21.08 2.99 -1.25
C SER A 133 22.03 2.06 -0.50
N ILE A 134 21.77 0.75 -0.50
CA ILE A 134 22.58 -0.26 0.19
C ILE A 134 23.88 -0.52 -0.60
N GLY A 135 25.03 -0.41 0.07
CA GLY A 135 26.36 -0.72 -0.46
C GLY A 135 26.53 -2.20 -0.79
N ASP A 136 27.61 -2.53 -1.50
CA ASP A 136 27.97 -3.93 -1.80
C ASP A 136 29.07 -4.39 -0.85
N PHE A 137 28.74 -5.23 0.13
CA PHE A 137 29.65 -5.75 1.16
C PHE A 137 29.97 -7.24 0.95
N ARG A 138 29.64 -7.83 -0.20
CA ARG A 138 29.87 -9.27 -0.47
C ARG A 138 31.34 -9.66 -0.34
N ASN A 139 32.26 -8.79 -0.76
CA ASN A 139 33.69 -9.04 -0.64
C ASN A 139 34.15 -9.06 0.83
N LEU A 140 33.62 -8.16 1.66
CA LEU A 140 33.88 -8.14 3.11
C LEU A 140 33.37 -9.43 3.77
N ALA A 141 32.11 -9.82 3.51
CA ALA A 141 31.53 -11.06 4.01
C ALA A 141 32.32 -12.30 3.58
N ALA A 142 32.72 -12.39 2.32
CA ALA A 142 33.52 -13.49 1.81
C ALA A 142 34.89 -13.55 2.48
N THR A 143 35.54 -12.41 2.73
CA THR A 143 36.84 -12.33 3.42
C THR A 143 36.75 -12.84 4.86
N ILE A 144 35.72 -12.41 5.60
CA ILE A 144 35.48 -12.87 6.97
C ILE A 144 35.23 -14.38 7.00
N ARG A 145 34.34 -14.91 6.15
CA ARG A 145 34.02 -16.35 6.13
C ARG A 145 35.16 -17.25 5.61
N ARG A 146 36.09 -16.67 4.85
CA ARG A 146 37.30 -17.38 4.47
C ARG A 146 38.22 -17.58 5.67
N ALA A 147 38.24 -16.64 6.64
CA ALA A 147 39.07 -16.69 7.83
C ALA A 147 38.42 -17.41 9.01
N ILE A 148 37.10 -17.30 9.15
CA ILE A 148 36.33 -17.74 10.34
C ILE A 148 35.28 -18.78 9.94
N GLN A 149 35.26 -19.91 10.67
CA GLN A 149 34.25 -20.96 10.51
C GLN A 149 32.91 -20.53 11.15
N PRO A 150 31.77 -21.16 10.77
CA PRO A 150 30.48 -20.91 11.43
C PRO A 150 30.48 -21.18 12.94
N SER A 151 31.41 -22.03 13.45
CA SER A 151 31.62 -22.28 14.89
C SER A 151 32.20 -21.08 15.64
N GLY A 152 32.74 -20.08 14.94
CA GLY A 152 33.49 -18.97 15.52
C GLY A 152 35.00 -19.23 15.63
N GLU A 153 35.49 -20.38 15.22
CA GLU A 153 36.90 -20.69 15.19
C GLU A 153 37.56 -20.17 13.92
N LEU A 154 38.84 -19.75 14.01
CA LEU A 154 39.59 -19.41 12.83
C LEU A 154 39.95 -20.69 12.05
N ARG A 155 39.80 -20.64 10.75
CA ARG A 155 40.19 -21.73 9.85
C ARG A 155 41.67 -21.89 9.88
N ASP A 156 42.16 -23.14 9.74
CA ASP A 156 43.59 -23.42 9.72
C ASP A 156 44.31 -22.73 8.56
N ASP A 157 43.58 -22.46 7.47
CA ASP A 157 44.07 -21.80 6.25
C ASP A 157 43.73 -20.31 6.20
N ALA A 158 43.31 -19.72 7.33
CA ALA A 158 43.05 -18.28 7.44
C ALA A 158 44.25 -17.42 7.08
N SER A 159 45.47 -17.92 7.44
CA SER A 159 46.74 -17.40 6.93
C SER A 159 47.74 -18.53 6.73
N PRO A 160 48.77 -18.32 5.88
CA PRO A 160 49.87 -19.29 5.70
C PRO A 160 50.62 -19.57 7.00
N GLU A 161 50.77 -18.54 7.85
CA GLU A 161 51.48 -18.61 9.11
C GLU A 161 50.71 -19.43 10.13
N LEU A 162 49.37 -19.17 10.28
CA LEU A 162 48.51 -19.95 11.20
C LEU A 162 48.53 -21.44 10.80
N ARG A 163 48.45 -21.75 9.52
CA ARG A 163 48.53 -23.12 9.02
C ARG A 163 49.86 -23.76 9.40
N ARG A 164 51.03 -23.06 9.22
CA ARG A 164 52.34 -23.50 9.58
C ARG A 164 52.41 -23.84 11.09
N VAL A 165 52.00 -22.94 11.92
CA VAL A 165 52.02 -23.06 13.39
C VAL A 165 51.15 -24.22 13.86
N ARG A 166 49.88 -24.31 13.44
CA ARG A 166 48.98 -25.40 13.82
C ARG A 166 49.46 -26.78 13.34
N THR A 167 50.03 -26.86 12.16
CA THR A 167 50.67 -28.10 11.67
C THR A 167 51.85 -28.46 12.54
N GLY A 168 52.66 -27.49 12.94
CA GLY A 168 53.77 -27.67 13.89
C GLY A 168 53.34 -28.17 15.26
N ILE A 169 52.30 -27.55 15.81
CA ILE A 169 51.68 -27.96 17.10
C ILE A 169 51.24 -29.43 17.01
N GLY A 170 50.49 -29.80 15.96
CA GLY A 170 50.01 -31.16 15.77
C GLY A 170 51.16 -32.18 15.74
N ARG A 171 52.21 -31.94 14.93
CA ARG A 171 53.38 -32.80 14.85
C ARG A 171 54.15 -32.89 16.19
N THR A 172 54.32 -31.74 16.85
CA THR A 172 55.05 -31.74 18.15
C THR A 172 54.26 -32.50 19.20
N ARG A 173 52.94 -32.37 19.23
CA ARG A 173 52.05 -33.09 20.16
C ARG A 173 52.11 -34.60 19.90
N GLU A 174 52.08 -35.07 18.65
CA GLU A 174 52.20 -36.47 18.28
C GLU A 174 53.57 -37.02 18.72
N THR A 175 54.66 -36.26 18.50
CA THR A 175 56.01 -36.65 18.94
C THR A 175 56.10 -36.80 20.43
N ILE A 176 55.51 -35.84 21.22
CA ILE A 176 55.48 -35.91 22.67
C ILE A 176 54.72 -37.16 23.12
N GLN A 177 53.53 -37.40 22.56
CA GLN A 177 52.70 -38.55 22.94
C GLN A 177 53.43 -39.87 22.67
N THR A 178 54.05 -40.00 21.49
CA THR A 178 54.81 -41.19 21.13
C THR A 178 56.03 -41.40 22.07
N THR A 179 56.75 -40.33 22.40
CA THR A 179 57.87 -40.36 23.33
C THR A 179 57.44 -40.80 24.72
N LEU A 180 56.35 -40.21 25.25
CA LEU A 180 55.83 -40.54 26.58
C LEU A 180 55.28 -41.97 26.64
N GLN A 181 54.60 -42.43 25.58
CA GLN A 181 54.14 -43.82 25.48
C GLN A 181 55.32 -44.79 25.48
N GLY A 182 56.40 -44.45 24.75
CA GLY A 182 57.65 -45.27 24.76
C GLY A 182 58.30 -45.39 26.15
N ILE A 183 58.30 -44.28 26.90
CA ILE A 183 58.79 -44.26 28.30
C ILE A 183 57.94 -45.16 29.20
N LEU A 184 56.57 -45.09 29.04
CA LEU A 184 55.66 -45.92 29.83
C LEU A 184 55.84 -47.41 29.53
N GLN A 185 55.90 -47.78 28.21
CA GLN A 185 56.11 -49.16 27.74
C GLN A 185 57.40 -49.71 28.28
N ALA A 186 58.49 -48.93 28.26
CA ALA A 186 59.78 -49.34 28.78
C ALA A 186 59.74 -49.68 30.28
N ARG A 187 58.78 -49.19 31.03
CA ARG A 187 58.52 -49.46 32.46
C ARG A 187 57.57 -50.61 32.72
N GLY A 188 57.08 -51.28 31.69
CA GLY A 188 56.13 -52.38 31.83
C GLY A 188 54.68 -51.92 32.15
N GLU A 189 54.37 -50.65 32.04
CA GLU A 189 52.99 -50.15 32.17
C GLU A 189 52.23 -50.44 30.90
N PRO A 190 50.93 -50.84 30.97
CA PRO A 190 50.17 -51.12 29.79
C PRO A 190 49.99 -49.86 28.95
N PRO A 191 50.03 -49.91 27.60
CA PRO A 191 49.80 -48.78 26.74
C PRO A 191 48.30 -48.38 26.81
N GLY A 192 48.02 -47.18 27.35
CA GLY A 192 46.68 -46.60 27.41
C GLY A 192 46.77 -45.09 27.30
N GLU A 193 45.81 -44.50 26.57
CA GLU A 193 45.70 -43.05 26.42
C GLU A 193 45.55 -42.33 27.78
N ASP A 194 45.05 -42.99 28.82
CA ASP A 194 44.82 -42.47 30.16
C ASP A 194 46.08 -42.17 30.97
N TYR A 195 47.23 -42.60 30.53
CA TYR A 195 48.48 -42.40 31.20
C TYR A 195 49.28 -41.17 30.77
N VAL A 196 48.89 -40.50 29.64
CA VAL A 196 49.53 -39.26 29.25
C VAL A 196 48.49 -38.13 29.52
N THR A 197 48.81 -37.24 30.43
CA THR A 197 47.88 -36.13 30.79
C THR A 197 48.58 -34.79 30.65
N GLN A 198 47.82 -33.72 30.67
CA GLN A 198 48.32 -32.35 30.57
C GLN A 198 48.20 -31.66 31.95
N ARG A 199 49.29 -31.05 32.42
CA ARG A 199 49.30 -30.19 33.62
C ARG A 199 50.12 -28.94 33.33
N ASN A 200 49.60 -27.78 33.67
CA ASN A 200 50.26 -26.49 33.43
C ASN A 200 50.72 -26.35 31.98
N ASP A 201 49.82 -26.70 31.02
CA ASP A 201 50.07 -26.68 29.57
C ASP A 201 51.21 -27.57 29.04
N ARG A 202 51.64 -28.56 29.88
CA ARG A 202 52.68 -29.53 29.56
C ARG A 202 52.15 -30.95 29.59
N TYR A 203 52.61 -31.76 28.67
CA TYR A 203 52.34 -33.19 28.67
C TYR A 203 53.23 -33.88 29.69
N VAL A 204 52.63 -34.61 30.60
CA VAL A 204 53.23 -35.26 31.74
C VAL A 204 52.72 -36.68 31.86
N ILE A 205 53.47 -37.53 32.55
CA ILE A 205 53.06 -38.90 32.91
C ILE A 205 52.83 -38.97 34.45
N PRO A 206 51.81 -39.72 34.88
CA PRO A 206 51.57 -40.00 36.27
C PRO A 206 52.65 -41.08 36.77
N VAL A 207 53.38 -40.78 37.79
CA VAL A 207 54.38 -41.70 38.41
C VAL A 207 54.04 -41.81 39.86
N ARG A 208 54.11 -43.02 40.45
CA ARG A 208 53.97 -43.20 41.90
C ARG A 208 55.13 -42.49 42.63
N ALA A 209 54.81 -41.78 43.71
CA ALA A 209 55.78 -41.00 44.48
C ALA A 209 56.95 -41.85 44.94
N SER A 210 56.75 -43.15 45.28
CA SER A 210 57.76 -44.13 45.66
C SER A 210 58.69 -44.49 44.50
N GLU A 211 58.28 -44.40 43.26
CA GLU A 211 59.01 -44.80 42.03
C GLU A 211 59.62 -43.59 41.31
N ARG A 212 59.49 -42.39 41.84
CA ARG A 212 60.02 -41.14 41.28
C ARG A 212 61.44 -41.16 40.84
N ARG A 213 62.34 -41.93 41.54
CA ARG A 213 63.76 -42.01 41.24
C ARG A 213 64.10 -42.77 39.94
N GLY A 214 63.05 -43.47 39.33
CA GLY A 214 63.24 -44.24 38.12
C GLY A 214 63.00 -43.44 36.82
N VAL A 215 62.53 -42.20 36.91
CA VAL A 215 62.36 -41.30 35.75
C VAL A 215 62.97 -39.95 36.08
N GLN A 216 63.91 -39.53 35.28
CA GLN A 216 64.49 -38.18 35.40
C GLN A 216 63.50 -37.15 34.72
N GLY A 217 63.19 -36.14 35.52
CA GLY A 217 62.26 -35.14 35.03
C GLY A 217 61.78 -34.13 36.07
N VAL A 218 60.87 -33.20 35.62
CA VAL A 218 60.36 -32.12 36.49
C VAL A 218 58.95 -32.48 36.95
N VAL A 219 58.66 -32.32 38.23
CA VAL A 219 57.35 -32.53 38.80
C VAL A 219 56.50 -31.26 38.64
N HIS A 220 55.40 -31.34 37.99
CA HIS A 220 54.48 -30.23 37.77
C HIS A 220 53.27 -30.20 38.70
N ALA A 221 52.85 -31.36 39.19
CA ALA A 221 51.75 -31.47 40.16
C ALA A 221 51.85 -32.79 40.96
N ALA A 222 51.10 -32.87 42.06
CA ALA A 222 50.88 -34.12 42.80
C ALA A 222 49.38 -34.37 42.93
N SER A 223 49.00 -35.66 43.08
CA SER A 223 47.58 -36.01 43.38
C SER A 223 47.17 -35.50 44.78
N ALA A 224 45.87 -35.37 45.01
CA ALA A 224 45.36 -34.90 46.35
C ALA A 224 45.82 -35.76 47.51
N THR A 225 46.12 -37.02 47.25
CA THR A 225 46.73 -37.96 48.32
C THR A 225 48.22 -37.96 48.33
N GLY A 226 48.91 -37.24 47.45
CA GLY A 226 50.38 -37.25 47.33
C GLY A 226 51.02 -38.56 46.87
N GLN A 227 50.22 -39.58 46.54
CA GLN A 227 50.73 -40.91 46.13
C GLN A 227 51.14 -40.92 44.61
N THR A 228 50.64 -40.03 43.82
CA THR A 228 50.99 -39.90 42.37
C THR A 228 51.55 -38.51 42.12
N VAL A 229 52.62 -38.39 41.40
CA VAL A 229 53.19 -37.13 40.94
C VAL A 229 53.09 -37.11 39.42
N PHE A 230 52.78 -35.94 38.86
CA PHE A 230 52.78 -35.71 37.46
C PHE A 230 54.11 -35.16 37.02
N LEU A 231 54.85 -35.99 36.30
CA LEU A 231 56.26 -35.73 35.95
C LEU A 231 56.41 -35.49 34.46
N GLU A 232 57.13 -34.45 34.08
CA GLU A 232 57.61 -34.18 32.73
C GLU A 232 59.01 -34.81 32.58
N PRO A 233 59.17 -35.86 31.76
CA PRO A 233 60.47 -36.44 31.51
C PRO A 233 61.45 -35.50 30.81
N LEU A 234 62.80 -35.63 31.10
CA LEU A 234 63.78 -34.75 30.46
C LEU A 234 63.77 -34.78 28.97
N GLU A 235 63.39 -35.90 28.33
CA GLU A 235 63.26 -36.14 26.86
C GLU A 235 62.19 -35.30 26.26
N THR A 236 61.15 -34.87 27.00
CA THR A 236 60.03 -34.11 26.48
C THR A 236 60.04 -32.63 26.88
N ILE A 237 61.00 -32.16 27.73
CA ILE A 237 61.06 -30.76 28.16
C ILE A 237 61.15 -29.78 26.94
N GLU A 238 62.12 -30.07 26.04
CA GLU A 238 62.30 -29.19 24.85
C GLU A 238 61.04 -29.18 23.93
N LEU A 239 60.42 -30.35 23.75
CA LEU A 239 59.20 -30.45 22.95
C LEU A 239 58.04 -29.73 23.59
N ASN A 240 57.85 -29.84 24.91
CA ASN A 240 56.83 -29.09 25.63
C ASN A 240 57.10 -27.57 25.59
N ASN A 241 58.37 -27.14 25.76
CA ASN A 241 58.73 -25.71 25.61
C ASN A 241 58.39 -25.19 24.21
N ARG A 242 58.77 -25.99 23.19
CA ARG A 242 58.41 -25.63 21.81
C ARG A 242 56.88 -25.59 21.56
N LEU A 243 56.12 -26.49 22.21
CA LEU A 243 54.67 -26.50 22.14
C LEU A 243 54.07 -25.22 22.73
N VAL A 244 54.53 -24.78 23.91
CA VAL A 244 54.14 -23.54 24.57
C VAL A 244 54.46 -22.34 23.66
N GLN A 245 55.68 -22.25 23.14
CA GLN A 245 56.09 -21.18 22.21
C GLN A 245 55.20 -21.13 20.99
N MET A 246 54.93 -22.28 20.37
CA MET A 246 54.01 -22.32 19.21
C MET A 246 52.58 -21.95 19.55
N ALA A 247 52.09 -22.22 20.77
CA ALA A 247 50.79 -21.79 21.23
C ALA A 247 50.72 -20.24 21.36
N GLU A 248 51.79 -19.62 21.84
CA GLU A 248 51.94 -18.17 21.90
C GLU A 248 52.00 -17.56 20.49
N GLU A 249 52.73 -18.17 19.56
CA GLU A 249 52.78 -17.78 18.15
C GLU A 249 51.38 -17.89 17.49
N GLU A 250 50.61 -18.96 17.78
CA GLU A 250 49.22 -19.13 17.30
C GLU A 250 48.33 -18.01 17.83
N ALA A 251 48.38 -17.72 19.16
CA ALA A 251 47.57 -16.66 19.76
C ALA A 251 47.89 -15.28 19.17
N ALA A 252 49.18 -14.98 18.95
CA ALA A 252 49.63 -13.74 18.33
C ALA A 252 49.13 -13.62 16.85
N GLU A 253 49.20 -14.69 16.10
CA GLU A 253 48.74 -14.68 14.69
C GLU A 253 47.20 -14.58 14.62
N ILE A 254 46.47 -15.25 15.51
CA ILE A 254 45.02 -15.10 15.64
C ILE A 254 44.65 -13.62 15.91
N ALA A 255 45.33 -13.00 16.89
CA ALA A 255 45.11 -11.59 17.23
C ALA A 255 45.37 -10.68 16.01
N ARG A 256 46.45 -10.91 15.28
CA ARG A 256 46.80 -10.16 14.05
C ARG A 256 45.71 -10.29 12.98
N ILE A 257 45.22 -11.51 12.73
CA ILE A 257 44.14 -11.75 11.75
C ILE A 257 42.88 -11.02 12.14
N LEU A 258 42.49 -11.09 13.43
CA LEU A 258 41.29 -10.40 13.93
C LEU A 258 41.42 -8.88 13.85
N GLU A 259 42.62 -8.34 14.13
CA GLU A 259 42.90 -6.91 13.96
C GLU A 259 42.79 -6.48 12.50
N GLU A 260 43.35 -7.23 11.57
CA GLU A 260 43.27 -6.97 10.12
C GLU A 260 41.81 -6.99 9.64
N LEU A 261 41.03 -8.01 10.03
CA LEU A 261 39.60 -8.11 9.68
C LEU A 261 38.80 -6.95 10.28
N THR A 262 39.07 -6.60 11.55
CA THR A 262 38.43 -5.46 12.21
C THR A 262 38.76 -4.14 11.52
N GLY A 263 39.99 -3.97 11.07
CA GLY A 263 40.40 -2.80 10.28
C GLY A 263 39.62 -2.64 8.99
N ARG A 264 39.37 -3.75 8.28
CA ARG A 264 38.52 -3.78 7.08
C ARG A 264 37.07 -3.42 7.38
N VAL A 265 36.50 -3.95 8.48
CA VAL A 265 35.14 -3.60 8.94
C VAL A 265 35.04 -2.12 9.32
N THR A 266 36.08 -1.59 9.99
CA THR A 266 36.16 -0.18 10.37
C THR A 266 36.17 0.75 9.15
N ALA A 267 36.86 0.38 8.08
CA ALA A 267 36.87 1.15 6.83
C ALA A 267 35.48 1.20 6.19
N GLU A 268 34.70 0.14 6.27
CA GLU A 268 33.33 0.05 5.73
C GLU A 268 32.22 0.49 6.74
N ARG A 269 32.59 0.94 7.93
CA ARG A 269 31.66 1.29 9.01
C ARG A 269 30.55 2.27 8.58
N PRO A 270 30.82 3.37 7.85
CA PRO A 270 29.74 4.28 7.41
C PRO A 270 28.73 3.59 6.49
N GLY A 271 29.20 2.78 5.55
CA GLY A 271 28.32 2.02 4.65
C GLY A 271 27.52 0.94 5.36
N LEU A 272 28.13 0.23 6.32
CA LEU A 272 27.44 -0.77 7.15
C LEU A 272 26.38 -0.14 8.05
N SER A 273 26.63 1.08 8.59
CA SER A 273 25.64 1.84 9.35
C SER A 273 24.45 2.18 8.47
N GLN A 274 24.68 2.75 7.28
CA GLN A 274 23.62 3.06 6.32
C GLN A 274 22.82 1.82 5.90
N ALA A 275 23.51 0.68 5.68
CA ALA A 275 22.82 -0.58 5.37
C ALA A 275 21.94 -1.05 6.53
N THR A 276 22.41 -0.91 7.77
CA THR A 276 21.64 -1.24 8.98
C THR A 276 20.40 -0.37 9.09
N ASP A 277 20.53 0.94 8.89
CA ASP A 277 19.41 1.87 8.92
C ASP A 277 18.39 1.54 7.83
N THR A 278 18.86 1.28 6.61
CA THR A 278 17.98 0.89 5.49
C THR A 278 17.25 -0.43 5.76
N ILE A 279 17.93 -1.45 6.31
CA ILE A 279 17.29 -2.71 6.73
C ILE A 279 16.23 -2.44 7.79
N GLY A 280 16.53 -1.59 8.77
CA GLY A 280 15.57 -1.16 9.80
C GLY A 280 14.35 -0.47 9.21
N GLU A 281 14.55 0.43 8.25
CA GLU A 281 13.46 1.09 7.52
C GLU A 281 12.59 0.08 6.76
N PHE A 282 13.19 -0.90 6.07
CA PHE A 282 12.45 -1.98 5.39
C PHE A 282 11.63 -2.81 6.38
N ASP A 283 12.23 -3.24 7.49
CA ASP A 283 11.51 -4.04 8.50
C ASP A 283 10.37 -3.24 9.14
N SER A 284 10.57 -1.94 9.44
CA SER A 284 9.52 -1.02 9.88
C SER A 284 8.41 -0.86 8.84
N LEU A 285 8.76 -0.74 7.57
CA LEU A 285 7.80 -0.62 6.47
C LEU A 285 6.97 -1.91 6.32
N PHE A 286 7.61 -3.07 6.38
CA PHE A 286 6.92 -4.36 6.36
C PHE A 286 6.10 -4.62 7.64
N ALA A 287 6.53 -4.13 8.80
CA ALA A 287 5.73 -4.17 10.03
C ALA A 287 4.43 -3.38 9.89
N ARG A 288 4.48 -2.19 9.27
CA ARG A 288 3.29 -1.38 8.95
C ARG A 288 2.41 -2.04 7.88
N ALA A 289 3.00 -2.72 6.90
CA ALA A 289 2.26 -3.50 5.91
C ALA A 289 1.53 -4.71 6.54
N ARG A 290 2.18 -5.44 7.46
CA ARG A 290 1.55 -6.50 8.25
C ARG A 290 0.43 -5.95 9.14
N PHE A 291 0.65 -4.79 9.77
CA PHE A 291 -0.39 -4.10 10.53
C PHE A 291 -1.59 -3.76 9.65
N ALA A 292 -1.37 -3.22 8.45
CA ALA A 292 -2.45 -2.93 7.51
C ALA A 292 -3.26 -4.18 7.15
N ARG A 293 -2.60 -5.30 6.92
CA ARG A 293 -3.25 -6.60 6.65
C ARG A 293 -4.04 -7.11 7.86
N ASP A 294 -3.43 -7.12 9.05
CA ASP A 294 -4.01 -7.72 10.24
C ASP A 294 -5.20 -6.94 10.81
N PHE A 295 -5.19 -5.62 10.62
CA PHE A 295 -6.25 -4.71 11.09
C PHE A 295 -7.15 -4.21 9.97
N ASP A 296 -7.07 -4.74 8.74
CA ASP A 296 -7.79 -4.21 7.58
C ASP A 296 -7.70 -2.68 7.53
N ALA A 297 -6.47 -2.16 7.69
CA ALA A 297 -6.20 -0.74 7.74
C ALA A 297 -6.01 -0.17 6.32
N CYS A 298 -6.53 1.04 6.10
CA CYS A 298 -6.39 1.75 4.83
C CYS A 298 -5.19 2.71 4.82
N MET A 299 -4.72 3.02 3.61
CA MET A 299 -3.80 4.14 3.38
C MET A 299 -4.61 5.43 3.39
N PRO A 300 -4.34 6.39 4.29
CA PRO A 300 -5.07 7.64 4.34
C PRO A 300 -4.82 8.49 3.10
N VAL A 301 -5.83 9.25 2.69
CA VAL A 301 -5.73 10.26 1.63
C VAL A 301 -5.67 11.62 2.30
N PHE A 302 -4.65 12.42 1.99
CA PHE A 302 -4.52 13.76 2.56
C PHE A 302 -5.31 14.79 1.76
N ALA A 303 -6.06 15.63 2.48
CA ALA A 303 -6.81 16.76 1.92
C ALA A 303 -6.01 18.06 2.09
N ALA A 304 -6.21 19.00 1.15
CA ALA A 304 -5.56 20.31 1.23
C ALA A 304 -6.07 21.15 2.42
N GLU A 305 -7.34 20.98 2.78
CA GLU A 305 -7.99 21.68 3.88
C GLU A 305 -7.98 20.84 5.15
N ALA A 306 -8.07 21.50 6.31
CA ALA A 306 -8.26 20.83 7.58
C ALA A 306 -9.63 20.13 7.58
N ALA A 307 -9.63 18.80 7.51
CA ALA A 307 -10.82 17.97 7.48
C ALA A 307 -10.51 16.57 8.03
N ILE A 308 -11.51 15.92 8.56
CA ILE A 308 -11.49 14.54 9.02
C ILE A 308 -12.70 13.84 8.44
N ALA A 309 -12.49 12.81 7.61
CA ALA A 309 -13.54 11.89 7.20
C ALA A 309 -13.03 10.46 7.39
N LEU A 310 -13.62 9.78 8.34
CA LEU A 310 -13.30 8.42 8.74
C LEU A 310 -14.53 7.53 8.54
N ASP A 311 -14.36 6.44 7.81
CA ASP A 311 -15.39 5.43 7.65
C ASP A 311 -14.99 4.13 8.34
N ALA A 312 -15.87 3.65 9.22
CA ALA A 312 -15.66 2.43 10.01
C ALA A 312 -14.29 2.38 10.73
N ALA A 313 -13.84 3.52 11.29
CA ALA A 313 -12.59 3.62 12.02
C ALA A 313 -12.65 2.86 13.35
N ARG A 314 -11.55 2.23 13.72
CA ARG A 314 -11.40 1.42 14.92
C ARG A 314 -10.16 1.84 15.69
N HIS A 315 -10.22 1.74 17.01
CA HIS A 315 -9.06 1.98 17.86
C HIS A 315 -8.20 0.70 17.91
N PRO A 316 -7.02 0.64 17.28
CA PRO A 316 -6.30 -0.62 17.08
C PRO A 316 -5.83 -1.27 18.40
N VAL A 317 -5.49 -0.47 19.42
CA VAL A 317 -5.09 -0.99 20.73
C VAL A 317 -6.27 -1.65 21.44
N LEU A 318 -7.43 -1.01 21.42
CA LEU A 318 -8.67 -1.56 21.96
C LEU A 318 -9.10 -2.80 21.17
N GLU A 319 -9.06 -2.75 19.85
CA GLU A 319 -9.40 -3.87 18.98
C GLU A 319 -8.52 -5.10 19.26
N ASN A 320 -7.20 -4.90 19.42
CA ASN A 320 -6.28 -5.98 19.76
C ASN A 320 -6.61 -6.61 21.13
N GLY A 321 -7.00 -5.80 22.12
CA GLY A 321 -7.43 -6.27 23.42
C GLY A 321 -8.74 -7.07 23.38
N LEU A 322 -9.75 -6.57 22.63
CA LEU A 322 -11.05 -7.22 22.49
C LEU A 322 -10.96 -8.52 21.66
N ARG A 323 -10.15 -8.55 20.60
CA ARG A 323 -9.92 -9.79 19.81
C ARG A 323 -9.38 -10.93 20.66
N ARG A 324 -8.48 -10.65 21.63
CA ARG A 324 -7.99 -11.66 22.58
C ARG A 324 -9.10 -12.24 23.49
N GLN A 325 -10.18 -11.48 23.69
CA GLN A 325 -11.36 -11.89 24.46
C GLN A 325 -12.47 -12.47 23.57
N GLY A 326 -12.24 -12.65 22.26
CA GLY A 326 -13.24 -13.10 21.29
C GLY A 326 -14.34 -12.06 21.02
N ARG A 327 -14.10 -10.78 21.31
CA ARG A 327 -15.04 -9.68 21.13
C ARG A 327 -14.61 -8.80 19.97
N ALA A 328 -15.60 -8.19 19.29
CA ALA A 328 -15.36 -7.23 18.21
C ALA A 328 -15.49 -5.78 18.74
N VAL A 329 -14.69 -4.87 18.18
CA VAL A 329 -14.83 -3.43 18.38
C VAL A 329 -15.99 -2.91 17.51
N VAL A 330 -16.73 -1.92 18.01
CA VAL A 330 -17.74 -1.22 17.21
C VAL A 330 -17.03 -0.09 16.44
N PRO A 331 -17.14 -0.05 15.13
CA PRO A 331 -16.47 0.95 14.30
C PRO A 331 -17.14 2.32 14.42
N LEU A 332 -16.35 3.37 14.22
CA LEU A 332 -16.73 4.78 14.24
C LEU A 332 -16.73 5.35 12.82
N THR A 333 -17.83 6.01 12.42
CA THR A 333 -17.90 6.77 11.17
C THR A 333 -18.24 8.22 11.49
N LEU A 334 -17.41 9.17 11.02
CA LEU A 334 -17.64 10.60 11.16
C LEU A 334 -16.99 11.39 10.03
N ALA A 335 -17.58 12.56 9.74
CA ALA A 335 -16.98 13.57 8.88
C ALA A 335 -17.07 14.94 9.59
N LEU A 336 -15.96 15.71 9.55
CA LEU A 336 -15.85 17.06 10.12
C LEU A 336 -14.90 17.87 9.25
N GLY A 337 -15.24 19.12 8.96
CA GLY A 337 -14.45 20.03 8.11
C GLY A 337 -15.33 20.89 7.21
N GLY A 338 -14.73 21.81 6.49
CA GLY A 338 -15.43 22.78 5.66
C GLY A 338 -16.20 23.80 6.50
N ALA A 339 -17.53 23.80 6.41
CA ALA A 339 -18.38 24.71 7.21
C ALA A 339 -18.49 24.27 8.66
N GLU A 340 -18.31 23.01 8.96
CA GLU A 340 -18.51 22.39 10.29
C GLU A 340 -17.14 22.06 10.90
N THR A 341 -16.71 22.86 11.85
CA THR A 341 -15.39 22.75 12.47
C THR A 341 -15.42 22.21 13.90
N VAL A 342 -16.59 22.18 14.53
CA VAL A 342 -16.77 21.75 15.92
C VAL A 342 -17.76 20.60 15.99
N LEU A 343 -17.39 19.52 16.68
CA LEU A 343 -18.25 18.37 16.98
C LEU A 343 -18.41 18.22 18.49
N VAL A 344 -19.64 18.33 18.99
CA VAL A 344 -20.01 18.13 20.40
C VAL A 344 -20.62 16.74 20.55
N ILE A 345 -19.93 15.84 21.24
CA ILE A 345 -20.35 14.45 21.47
C ILE A 345 -21.00 14.37 22.85
N SER A 346 -22.25 13.94 22.91
CA SER A 346 -23.00 13.77 24.12
C SER A 346 -23.47 12.34 24.36
N GLY A 347 -23.88 12.01 25.58
CA GLY A 347 -24.35 10.67 25.97
C GLY A 347 -23.79 10.21 27.32
N PRO A 348 -24.11 9.00 27.78
CA PRO A 348 -23.63 8.48 29.07
C PRO A 348 -22.11 8.24 29.02
N ASN A 349 -21.44 8.30 30.20
CA ASN A 349 -19.98 8.12 30.29
C ASN A 349 -19.55 6.71 29.84
N THR A 350 -20.34 5.69 30.13
CA THR A 350 -20.12 4.31 29.69
C THR A 350 -20.30 4.10 28.20
N GLY A 351 -20.82 5.08 27.46
CA GLY A 351 -21.18 4.97 26.03
C GLY A 351 -20.00 4.97 25.06
N GLY A 352 -18.78 5.30 25.49
CA GLY A 352 -17.58 5.31 24.64
C GLY A 352 -17.20 6.68 24.05
N LYS A 353 -17.64 7.80 24.65
CA LYS A 353 -17.27 9.17 24.23
C LYS A 353 -15.76 9.37 24.15
N THR A 354 -15.04 9.03 25.23
CA THR A 354 -13.57 9.09 25.33
C THR A 354 -12.90 8.20 24.28
N VAL A 355 -13.45 7.00 24.01
CA VAL A 355 -12.94 6.10 22.98
C VAL A 355 -13.08 6.71 21.59
N ALA A 356 -14.20 7.42 21.33
CA ALA A 356 -14.39 8.11 20.06
C ALA A 356 -13.33 9.21 19.84
N LEU A 357 -13.07 10.06 20.86
CA LEU A 357 -12.00 11.08 20.81
C LEU A 357 -10.63 10.43 20.57
N LYS A 358 -10.29 9.39 21.35
CA LYS A 358 -9.01 8.67 21.21
C LYS A 358 -8.88 8.02 19.85
N THR A 359 -9.95 7.45 19.29
CA THR A 359 -9.92 6.83 17.96
C THR A 359 -9.60 7.85 16.88
N VAL A 360 -10.23 9.03 16.92
CA VAL A 360 -9.98 10.10 15.94
C VAL A 360 -8.58 10.65 16.10
N GLY A 361 -8.17 11.00 17.33
CA GLY A 361 -6.85 11.54 17.59
C GLY A 361 -5.73 10.57 17.19
N LEU A 362 -5.88 9.29 17.56
CA LEU A 362 -4.92 8.25 17.20
C LEU A 362 -4.86 8.01 15.69
N ALA A 363 -6.00 8.10 14.98
CA ALA A 363 -6.04 7.97 13.53
C ALA A 363 -5.24 9.09 12.84
N VAL A 364 -5.35 10.33 13.33
CA VAL A 364 -4.57 11.49 12.83
C VAL A 364 -3.08 11.33 13.15
N LEU A 365 -2.73 10.98 14.40
CA LEU A 365 -1.35 10.73 14.78
C LEU A 365 -0.72 9.59 13.95
N ALA A 366 -1.46 8.49 13.76
CA ALA A 366 -1.03 7.37 12.94
C ALA A 366 -0.77 7.80 11.49
N ALA A 367 -1.73 8.47 10.86
CA ALA A 367 -1.62 8.93 9.48
C ALA A 367 -0.41 9.85 9.28
N GLN A 368 -0.23 10.85 10.15
CA GLN A 368 0.88 11.80 10.03
C GLN A 368 2.22 11.24 10.53
N SER A 369 2.23 10.04 11.11
CA SER A 369 3.45 9.28 11.40
C SER A 369 3.74 8.18 10.37
N GLY A 370 3.03 8.15 9.23
CA GLY A 370 3.21 7.15 8.19
C GLY A 370 2.71 5.76 8.58
N ILE A 371 1.73 5.65 9.48
CA ILE A 371 1.11 4.40 9.90
C ILE A 371 -0.28 4.29 9.28
N PRO A 372 -0.63 3.16 8.62
CA PRO A 372 -1.97 2.93 8.07
C PRO A 372 -3.06 3.08 9.14
N VAL A 373 -4.20 3.63 8.74
CA VAL A 373 -5.33 3.89 9.64
C VAL A 373 -6.26 2.69 9.67
N ALA A 374 -6.58 2.19 10.87
CA ALA A 374 -7.53 1.07 11.04
C ALA A 374 -8.96 1.54 10.75
N ALA A 375 -9.31 1.68 9.46
CA ALA A 375 -10.60 2.14 8.94
C ALA A 375 -10.83 1.55 7.55
N GLN A 376 -12.09 1.58 7.06
CA GLN A 376 -12.38 1.25 5.66
C GLN A 376 -11.85 2.33 4.72
N SER A 377 -12.02 3.60 5.09
CA SER A 377 -11.42 4.73 4.41
C SER A 377 -11.10 5.86 5.40
N ALA A 378 -10.03 6.60 5.10
CA ALA A 378 -9.60 7.76 5.88
C ALA A 378 -9.19 8.88 4.93
N ARG A 379 -9.84 10.04 5.03
CA ARG A 379 -9.45 11.28 4.36
C ARG A 379 -9.20 12.32 5.42
N LEU A 380 -7.97 12.80 5.52
CA LEU A 380 -7.50 13.65 6.61
C LEU A 380 -6.79 14.88 6.07
N GLY A 381 -7.01 16.03 6.68
CA GLY A 381 -6.15 17.19 6.48
C GLY A 381 -4.77 16.96 7.12
N ILE A 382 -3.77 17.72 6.69
CA ILE A 382 -2.48 17.79 7.40
C ILE A 382 -2.64 18.80 8.54
N PHE A 383 -2.53 18.34 9.76
CA PHE A 383 -2.60 19.16 10.97
C PHE A 383 -1.19 19.60 11.40
N ASP A 384 -1.05 20.83 11.89
CA ASP A 384 0.21 21.34 12.46
C ASP A 384 0.41 20.81 13.88
N SER A 385 -0.70 20.59 14.61
CA SER A 385 -0.68 20.07 15.97
C SER A 385 -1.94 19.28 16.31
N VAL A 386 -1.78 18.31 17.22
CA VAL A 386 -2.88 17.59 17.87
C VAL A 386 -2.81 17.91 19.34
N LEU A 387 -3.85 18.57 19.85
CA LEU A 387 -3.98 19.03 21.24
C LEU A 387 -5.06 18.21 21.92
N ALA A 388 -4.74 17.57 23.03
CA ALA A 388 -5.68 16.70 23.73
C ALA A 388 -5.74 17.04 25.23
N ASP A 389 -6.95 17.05 25.76
CA ASP A 389 -7.27 17.12 27.18
C ASP A 389 -8.29 16.02 27.46
N ILE A 390 -7.78 14.81 27.77
CA ILE A 390 -8.55 13.56 27.86
C ILE A 390 -8.18 12.81 29.12
N GLY A 391 -9.17 12.49 29.95
CA GLY A 391 -9.06 11.66 31.16
C GLY A 391 -9.16 12.43 32.46
N ASP A 392 -9.40 11.71 33.56
CA ASP A 392 -9.42 12.25 34.92
C ASP A 392 -7.98 12.40 35.42
N GLU A 393 -7.42 13.60 35.38
CA GLU A 393 -6.16 13.91 36.04
C GLU A 393 -6.32 13.91 37.58
N GLN A 394 -6.57 12.75 38.16
CA GLN A 394 -6.38 12.54 39.59
C GLN A 394 -4.89 12.31 39.88
N SER A 395 -4.05 13.28 39.55
CA SER A 395 -2.67 13.30 39.97
C SER A 395 -2.61 13.71 41.45
N ILE A 396 -2.47 12.73 42.34
CA ILE A 396 -2.22 12.90 43.77
C ILE A 396 -0.92 13.72 44.02
N ALA A 397 -0.09 13.92 43.00
CA ALA A 397 1.20 14.61 43.09
C ALA A 397 1.12 16.14 42.88
N ALA A 398 0.01 16.68 42.34
CA ALA A 398 -0.22 18.12 42.21
C ALA A 398 -1.42 18.46 43.07
N ASP A 399 -1.28 19.32 44.08
CA ASP A 399 -2.35 19.85 44.98
C ASP A 399 -3.40 20.70 44.24
N LEU A 400 -3.62 20.45 42.91
CA LEU A 400 -4.56 21.16 42.08
C LEU A 400 -5.87 20.38 41.98
N SER A 401 -7.03 21.05 42.07
CA SER A 401 -8.30 20.43 41.78
C SER A 401 -8.33 20.04 40.29
N THR A 402 -9.06 18.99 39.92
CA THR A 402 -9.25 18.53 38.53
C THR A 402 -9.68 19.66 37.60
N PHE A 403 -10.54 20.57 38.06
CA PHE A 403 -10.94 21.74 37.31
C PHE A 403 -9.78 22.69 36.98
N SER A 404 -8.91 22.97 37.97
CA SER A 404 -7.77 23.87 37.76
C SER A 404 -6.76 23.28 36.75
N ALA A 405 -6.55 21.97 36.77
CA ALA A 405 -5.70 21.28 35.80
C ALA A 405 -6.25 21.37 34.37
N HIS A 406 -7.55 21.10 34.17
CA HIS A 406 -8.23 21.30 32.88
C HIS A 406 -8.11 22.75 32.36
N VAL A 407 -8.35 23.75 33.23
CA VAL A 407 -8.22 25.15 32.82
C VAL A 407 -6.81 25.52 32.40
N LEU A 408 -5.78 25.01 33.10
CA LEU A 408 -4.38 25.24 32.72
C LEU A 408 -4.02 24.57 31.38
N ASN A 409 -4.51 23.35 31.16
CA ASN A 409 -4.33 22.66 29.87
C ASN A 409 -5.01 23.42 28.72
N LEU A 410 -6.26 23.81 28.90
CA LEU A 410 -7.00 24.60 27.91
C LEU A 410 -6.33 25.95 27.63
N LYS A 411 -5.77 26.62 28.67
CA LYS A 411 -4.96 27.82 28.48
C LYS A 411 -3.70 27.57 27.64
N SER A 412 -2.99 26.49 27.92
CA SER A 412 -1.82 26.08 27.14
C SER A 412 -2.18 25.79 25.69
N MET A 413 -3.28 25.03 25.48
CA MET A 413 -3.79 24.72 24.15
C MET A 413 -4.14 25.98 23.35
N LEU A 414 -4.85 26.97 23.98
CA LEU A 414 -5.17 28.24 23.37
C LEU A 414 -3.93 29.04 22.90
N GLY A 415 -2.80 28.88 23.62
CA GLY A 415 -1.54 29.50 23.25
C GLY A 415 -0.82 28.80 22.06
N ALA A 416 -1.10 27.53 21.82
CA ALA A 416 -0.47 26.71 20.77
C ALA A 416 -1.34 26.54 19.51
N LEU A 417 -2.54 27.13 19.45
CA LEU A 417 -3.50 26.96 18.35
C LEU A 417 -3.03 27.61 17.04
N SER A 418 -3.20 26.85 15.97
CA SER A 418 -3.21 27.32 14.57
C SER A 418 -4.55 27.00 13.90
N GLU A 419 -4.81 27.54 12.72
CA GLU A 419 -5.99 27.17 11.89
C GLU A 419 -5.99 25.67 11.49
N ARG A 420 -4.83 25.03 11.57
CA ARG A 420 -4.64 23.60 11.26
C ARG A 420 -4.38 22.76 12.51
N SER A 421 -4.92 23.16 13.66
CA SER A 421 -4.86 22.38 14.89
C SER A 421 -6.07 21.46 15.00
N LEU A 422 -5.85 20.24 15.52
CA LEU A 422 -6.92 19.35 15.99
C LEU A 422 -6.98 19.42 17.51
N VAL A 423 -8.15 19.79 18.05
CA VAL A 423 -8.40 19.94 19.48
C VAL A 423 -9.36 18.84 19.95
N LEU A 424 -8.95 18.10 20.97
CA LEU A 424 -9.72 16.99 21.55
C LEU A 424 -9.91 17.26 23.04
N VAL A 425 -11.16 17.51 23.48
CA VAL A 425 -11.46 17.81 24.88
C VAL A 425 -12.51 16.85 25.42
N ASP A 426 -12.18 16.10 26.46
CA ASP A 426 -13.13 15.21 27.11
C ASP A 426 -13.80 15.93 28.30
N GLU A 427 -15.09 15.65 28.49
CA GLU A 427 -15.93 16.16 29.60
C GLU A 427 -15.85 17.67 29.82
N MET A 428 -15.97 18.45 28.72
CA MET A 428 -15.82 19.91 28.76
C MET A 428 -16.82 20.58 29.72
N GLY A 429 -16.26 21.39 30.65
CA GLY A 429 -17.05 22.17 31.66
C GLY A 429 -17.31 21.42 32.97
N THR A 430 -16.64 20.25 33.21
CA THR A 430 -16.77 19.52 34.46
C THR A 430 -15.84 20.04 35.55
N GLY A 431 -16.08 19.64 36.79
CA GLY A 431 -15.24 19.96 37.94
C GLY A 431 -15.58 21.28 38.64
N THR A 432 -16.59 22.03 38.20
CA THR A 432 -17.11 23.28 38.83
C THR A 432 -18.64 23.26 38.86
N ALA A 433 -19.25 24.36 39.33
CA ALA A 433 -20.72 24.49 39.29
C ALA A 433 -21.25 24.29 37.85
N PRO A 434 -22.30 23.48 37.64
CA PRO A 434 -22.73 23.08 36.30
C PRO A 434 -23.04 24.23 35.34
N GLU A 435 -23.60 25.31 35.85
CA GLU A 435 -23.93 26.51 35.04
C GLU A 435 -22.70 27.30 34.63
N GLU A 436 -21.72 27.46 35.54
CA GLU A 436 -20.45 28.14 35.28
C GLU A 436 -19.60 27.35 34.32
N GLY A 437 -19.48 26.05 34.56
CA GLY A 437 -18.73 25.11 33.70
C GLY A 437 -19.29 25.10 32.28
N ALA A 438 -20.61 25.00 32.15
CA ALA A 438 -21.28 25.05 30.84
C ALA A 438 -21.11 26.40 30.13
N ALA A 439 -21.14 27.54 30.86
CA ALA A 439 -20.92 28.85 30.26
C ALA A 439 -19.47 29.03 29.76
N LEU A 440 -18.49 28.61 30.55
CA LEU A 440 -17.08 28.62 30.18
C LEU A 440 -16.82 27.72 28.97
N ALA A 441 -17.39 26.52 28.93
CA ALA A 441 -17.25 25.59 27.83
C ALA A 441 -17.80 26.15 26.51
N VAL A 442 -18.97 26.82 26.52
CA VAL A 442 -19.54 27.51 25.35
C VAL A 442 -18.57 28.60 24.85
N ALA A 443 -18.06 29.44 25.77
CA ALA A 443 -17.12 30.51 25.41
C ALA A 443 -15.83 29.99 24.80
N LEU A 444 -15.30 28.86 25.30
CA LEU A 444 -14.14 28.20 24.76
C LEU A 444 -14.40 27.62 23.37
N LEU A 445 -15.55 26.96 23.16
CA LEU A 445 -15.93 26.44 21.84
C LEU A 445 -16.09 27.56 20.81
N ASP A 446 -16.63 28.72 21.20
CA ASP A 446 -16.72 29.89 20.35
C ASP A 446 -15.34 30.45 19.97
N GLU A 447 -14.37 30.47 20.91
CA GLU A 447 -13.02 30.90 20.65
C GLU A 447 -12.30 29.94 19.69
N PHE A 448 -12.42 28.63 19.90
CA PHE A 448 -11.87 27.63 19.00
C PHE A 448 -12.46 27.73 17.58
N ARG A 449 -13.79 27.90 17.48
CA ARG A 449 -14.49 28.11 16.22
C ARG A 449 -14.03 29.37 15.50
N ALA A 450 -13.84 30.48 16.22
CA ALA A 450 -13.34 31.73 15.67
C ALA A 450 -11.94 31.56 15.07
N ARG A 451 -11.10 30.70 15.65
CA ARG A 451 -9.76 30.36 15.16
C ARG A 451 -9.76 29.31 14.06
N ARG A 452 -10.93 28.80 13.63
CA ARG A 452 -11.11 27.83 12.54
C ARG A 452 -10.38 26.51 12.72
N CYS A 453 -9.95 26.16 13.93
CA CYS A 453 -9.39 24.85 14.22
C CYS A 453 -10.49 23.77 14.28
N LEU A 454 -10.12 22.50 14.04
CA LEU A 454 -11.06 21.39 14.19
C LEU A 454 -11.13 20.96 15.66
N VAL A 455 -12.36 20.86 16.19
CA VAL A 455 -12.61 20.55 17.60
C VAL A 455 -13.55 19.36 17.74
N LEU A 456 -13.16 18.38 18.54
CA LEU A 456 -14.07 17.37 19.06
C LEU A 456 -14.13 17.50 20.59
N ALA A 457 -15.29 17.78 21.11
CA ALA A 457 -15.51 17.93 22.55
C ALA A 457 -16.58 16.96 23.03
N THR A 458 -16.40 16.36 24.20
CA THR A 458 -17.46 15.57 24.82
C THR A 458 -18.08 16.35 25.97
N THR A 459 -19.34 16.10 26.21
CA THR A 459 -20.07 16.76 27.32
C THR A 459 -21.28 15.96 27.77
N HIS A 460 -21.70 16.20 28.98
CA HIS A 460 -23.01 15.80 29.50
C HIS A 460 -23.95 17.01 29.79
N HIS A 461 -23.47 18.26 29.56
CA HIS A 461 -24.26 19.48 29.81
C HIS A 461 -25.26 19.75 28.68
N ASP A 462 -26.55 19.90 29.01
CA ASP A 462 -27.61 20.19 28.04
C ASP A 462 -27.43 21.55 27.33
N ARG A 463 -26.81 22.53 27.99
CA ARG A 463 -26.51 23.83 27.40
C ARG A 463 -25.57 23.73 26.19
N LEU A 464 -24.57 22.86 26.24
CA LEU A 464 -23.67 22.63 25.11
C LEU A 464 -24.37 21.90 23.95
N LYS A 465 -25.29 20.98 24.25
CA LYS A 465 -26.13 20.32 23.23
C LYS A 465 -27.02 21.35 22.51
N THR A 466 -27.61 22.27 23.26
CA THR A 466 -28.43 23.36 22.71
C THR A 466 -27.56 24.30 21.86
N TYR A 467 -26.40 24.72 22.38
CA TYR A 467 -25.45 25.56 21.64
C TYR A 467 -25.09 24.91 20.30
N ALA A 468 -24.74 23.60 20.29
CA ALA A 468 -24.40 22.90 19.08
C ALA A 468 -25.57 22.70 18.09
N SER A 469 -26.83 22.76 18.59
CA SER A 469 -28.02 22.70 17.71
C SER A 469 -28.40 24.05 17.10
N THR A 470 -27.96 25.17 17.70
CA THR A 470 -28.36 26.52 17.29
C THR A 470 -27.25 27.33 16.61
N THR A 471 -25.98 26.86 16.72
CA THR A 471 -24.82 27.61 16.24
C THR A 471 -24.33 27.05 14.93
N PRO A 472 -24.26 27.80 13.82
CA PRO A 472 -23.70 27.39 12.56
C PRO A 472 -22.22 26.97 12.70
N GLY A 473 -21.81 25.89 12.05
CA GLY A 473 -20.45 25.41 12.12
C GLY A 473 -20.17 24.44 13.29
N VAL A 474 -21.19 24.18 14.13
CA VAL A 474 -21.13 23.23 15.25
C VAL A 474 -22.08 22.08 15.01
N LEU A 475 -21.60 20.85 15.09
CA LEU A 475 -22.38 19.63 14.98
C LEU A 475 -22.61 18.98 16.34
N ASN A 476 -23.79 18.42 16.54
CA ASN A 476 -24.05 17.48 17.63
C ASN A 476 -23.73 16.04 17.19
N ALA A 477 -23.28 15.24 18.13
CA ALA A 477 -23.25 13.79 18.00
C ALA A 477 -23.70 13.14 19.32
N ALA A 478 -24.30 11.97 19.20
CA ALA A 478 -24.73 11.16 20.33
C ALA A 478 -24.03 9.80 20.31
N VAL A 479 -23.56 9.34 21.47
CA VAL A 479 -23.23 7.94 21.64
C VAL A 479 -24.52 7.19 21.99
N GLU A 480 -24.85 6.19 21.17
CA GLU A 480 -26.08 5.42 21.30
C GLU A 480 -26.03 4.50 22.54
N PHE A 481 -27.13 4.47 23.27
CA PHE A 481 -27.33 3.62 24.43
C PHE A 481 -28.60 2.81 24.25
N ASP A 482 -28.51 1.49 24.37
CA ASP A 482 -29.66 0.59 24.32
C ASP A 482 -30.39 0.64 25.66
N GLU A 483 -31.49 1.36 25.71
CA GLU A 483 -32.33 1.50 26.92
C GLU A 483 -33.04 0.20 27.26
N GLU A 484 -33.22 -0.73 26.29
CA GLU A 484 -33.84 -2.02 26.55
C GLU A 484 -32.86 -3.02 27.23
N ARG A 485 -31.62 -3.00 26.83
CA ARG A 485 -30.57 -3.90 27.38
C ARG A 485 -29.78 -3.25 28.49
N LEU A 486 -29.98 -1.96 28.77
CA LEU A 486 -29.14 -1.12 29.65
C LEU A 486 -27.66 -1.23 29.35
N ALA A 487 -27.34 -1.26 28.06
CA ALA A 487 -25.99 -1.46 27.59
C ALA A 487 -25.60 -0.42 26.52
N PRO A 488 -24.36 0.04 26.51
CA PRO A 488 -23.88 0.92 25.44
C PRO A 488 -23.78 0.11 24.14
N THR A 489 -24.25 0.71 23.04
CA THR A 489 -24.02 0.13 21.70
C THR A 489 -22.68 0.57 21.12
N TYR A 490 -22.03 1.57 21.71
CA TYR A 490 -20.80 2.21 21.27
C TYR A 490 -20.86 2.85 19.87
N ARG A 491 -22.04 3.01 19.30
CA ARG A 491 -22.23 3.67 18.00
C ARG A 491 -22.32 5.18 18.16
N LEU A 492 -21.58 5.91 17.33
CA LEU A 492 -21.67 7.37 17.25
C LEU A 492 -22.69 7.76 16.17
N ARG A 493 -23.67 8.61 16.54
CA ARG A 493 -24.65 9.20 15.63
C ARG A 493 -24.39 10.69 15.50
N VAL A 494 -23.88 11.12 14.38
CA VAL A 494 -23.62 12.53 14.08
C VAL A 494 -24.91 13.22 13.65
N GLY A 495 -25.11 14.49 14.05
CA GLY A 495 -26.26 15.33 13.71
C GLY A 495 -27.44 15.23 14.68
N VAL A 496 -27.33 14.49 15.79
CA VAL A 496 -28.37 14.37 16.81
C VAL A 496 -27.75 14.50 18.20
N PRO A 497 -28.27 15.31 19.09
CA PRO A 497 -27.81 15.39 20.49
C PRO A 497 -28.20 14.13 21.27
N GLY A 498 -27.36 13.69 22.21
CA GLY A 498 -27.66 12.56 23.09
C GLY A 498 -28.76 12.87 24.11
N GLY A 499 -29.71 11.95 24.27
CA GLY A 499 -30.74 12.04 25.32
C GLY A 499 -30.10 11.83 26.71
N SER A 500 -30.72 12.47 27.73
CA SER A 500 -30.40 12.24 29.15
C SER A 500 -31.20 11.04 29.64
N SER A 501 -30.60 9.87 29.75
CA SER A 501 -31.28 8.60 30.08
C SER A 501 -31.26 8.26 31.59
N GLY A 502 -30.72 9.13 32.46
CA GLY A 502 -30.48 8.81 33.88
C GLY A 502 -31.75 8.34 34.62
N ILE A 503 -32.88 9.01 34.44
CA ILE A 503 -34.16 8.63 35.07
C ILE A 503 -34.70 7.32 34.49
N ALA A 504 -34.58 7.08 33.19
CA ALA A 504 -34.97 5.82 32.54
C ALA A 504 -34.14 4.65 33.05
N ILE A 505 -32.82 4.85 33.18
CA ILE A 505 -31.88 3.84 33.73
C ILE A 505 -32.22 3.56 35.20
N ALA A 506 -32.47 4.60 36.04
CA ALA A 506 -32.82 4.42 37.45
C ALA A 506 -34.15 3.63 37.63
N ARG A 507 -35.16 3.91 36.79
CA ARG A 507 -36.41 3.16 36.76
C ARG A 507 -36.16 1.68 36.49
N ARG A 508 -35.33 1.38 35.55
CA ARG A 508 -35.10 0.02 35.08
C ARG A 508 -34.18 -0.79 36.01
N LEU A 509 -33.28 -0.10 36.73
CA LEU A 509 -32.49 -0.71 37.77
C LEU A 509 -33.29 -1.00 39.05
N GLY A 510 -34.58 -0.74 39.04
CA GLY A 510 -35.49 -1.09 40.14
C GLY A 510 -35.60 -0.03 41.23
N LEU A 511 -35.22 1.22 40.96
CA LEU A 511 -35.49 2.31 41.92
C LEU A 511 -37.00 2.41 42.08
N PRO A 512 -37.55 2.60 43.35
CA PRO A 512 -38.99 2.71 43.58
C PRO A 512 -39.62 3.73 42.67
N GLN A 513 -40.73 3.37 42.03
CA GLN A 513 -41.40 4.20 41.03
C GLN A 513 -41.77 5.58 41.58
N SER A 514 -42.17 5.69 42.86
CA SER A 514 -42.45 6.96 43.56
C SER A 514 -41.24 7.92 43.60
N ILE A 515 -40.02 7.39 43.69
CA ILE A 515 -38.81 8.21 43.64
C ILE A 515 -38.52 8.67 42.21
N VAL A 516 -38.66 7.77 41.24
CA VAL A 516 -38.47 8.06 39.82
C VAL A 516 -39.46 9.12 39.30
N GLU A 517 -40.73 8.99 39.68
CA GLU A 517 -41.77 9.97 39.33
C GLU A 517 -41.52 11.34 39.96
N ARG A 518 -41.11 11.35 41.23
CA ARG A 518 -40.77 12.61 41.95
C ARG A 518 -39.53 13.26 41.32
N ALA A 519 -38.52 12.49 40.95
CA ALA A 519 -37.35 13.00 40.27
C ALA A 519 -37.73 13.61 38.90
N GLY A 520 -38.61 12.94 38.15
CA GLY A 520 -39.16 13.46 36.91
C GLY A 520 -39.99 14.75 37.08
N ALA A 521 -40.72 14.88 38.19
CA ALA A 521 -41.48 16.07 38.49
C ALA A 521 -40.61 17.30 38.87
N LEU A 522 -39.41 17.05 39.41
CA LEU A 522 -38.44 18.08 39.74
C LEU A 522 -37.65 18.61 38.55
N LEU A 523 -37.70 17.95 37.37
CA LEU A 523 -37.12 18.50 36.16
C LEU A 523 -37.84 19.78 35.73
N THR A 524 -37.07 20.79 35.26
CA THR A 524 -37.63 22.02 34.73
C THR A 524 -38.49 21.75 33.47
N PRO A 525 -39.54 22.59 33.20
CA PRO A 525 -40.34 22.45 31.99
C PRO A 525 -39.50 22.44 30.70
N GLU A 526 -38.51 23.30 30.62
CA GLU A 526 -37.58 23.44 29.49
C GLU A 526 -36.77 22.15 29.27
N SER A 527 -36.29 21.51 30.35
CA SER A 527 -35.56 20.24 30.28
C SER A 527 -36.44 19.07 29.79
N ARG A 528 -37.76 19.09 30.15
CA ARG A 528 -38.73 18.09 29.69
C ARG A 528 -39.08 18.25 28.22
N GLU A 529 -39.27 19.48 27.75
CA GLU A 529 -39.55 19.78 26.34
C GLU A 529 -38.33 19.47 25.47
N ALA A 530 -37.12 19.85 25.91
CA ALA A 530 -35.88 19.51 25.22
C ALA A 530 -35.68 17.99 25.09
N ALA A 531 -35.91 17.22 26.18
CA ALA A 531 -35.84 15.77 26.14
C ALA A 531 -36.87 15.14 25.18
N GLY A 532 -38.11 15.70 25.17
CA GLY A 532 -39.15 15.28 24.23
C GLY A 532 -38.79 15.52 22.76
N LEU A 533 -38.24 16.69 22.44
CA LEU A 533 -37.78 17.06 21.11
C LEU A 533 -36.63 16.19 20.66
N ILE A 534 -35.63 15.94 21.51
CA ILE A 534 -34.50 15.04 21.24
C ILE A 534 -35.01 13.63 20.94
N ALA A 535 -35.92 13.10 21.75
CA ALA A 535 -36.51 11.77 21.53
C ALA A 535 -37.32 11.70 20.23
N TYR A 536 -37.97 12.77 19.80
CA TYR A 536 -38.64 12.85 18.51
C TYR A 536 -37.65 12.86 17.36
N LEU A 537 -36.59 13.66 17.43
CA LEU A 537 -35.53 13.72 16.41
C LEU A 537 -34.84 12.36 16.21
N HIS A 538 -34.55 11.65 17.30
CA HIS A 538 -33.98 10.30 17.23
C HIS A 538 -34.92 9.34 16.46
N ARG A 539 -36.19 9.28 16.83
CA ARG A 539 -37.18 8.41 16.16
C ARG A 539 -37.36 8.74 14.68
N SER A 540 -37.43 10.02 14.33
CA SER A 540 -37.57 10.47 12.94
C SER A 540 -36.34 10.10 12.09
N ARG A 541 -35.14 10.23 12.65
CA ARG A 541 -33.91 9.86 11.98
C ARG A 541 -33.78 8.35 11.83
N ASP A 542 -34.10 7.56 12.86
CA ASP A 542 -34.11 6.10 12.78
C ASP A 542 -35.04 5.59 11.67
N ALA A 543 -36.22 6.22 11.53
CA ALA A 543 -37.17 5.94 10.46
C ALA A 543 -36.56 6.26 9.07
N LEU A 544 -35.88 7.42 8.95
CA LEU A 544 -35.19 7.83 7.72
C LEU A 544 -34.04 6.88 7.37
N GLU A 545 -33.18 6.53 8.31
CA GLU A 545 -32.06 5.60 8.09
C GLU A 545 -32.56 4.20 7.71
N LYS A 546 -33.64 3.73 8.33
CA LYS A 546 -34.29 2.47 7.96
C LYS A 546 -34.80 2.51 6.52
N MET A 547 -35.47 3.60 6.15
CA MET A 547 -36.01 3.80 4.81
C MET A 547 -34.90 3.88 3.76
N GLN A 548 -33.78 4.55 4.06
CA GLN A 548 -32.61 4.61 3.19
C GLN A 548 -31.96 3.23 2.98
N ARG A 549 -31.84 2.42 4.05
CA ARG A 549 -31.29 1.05 3.96
C ARG A 549 -32.21 0.16 3.11
N GLU A 550 -33.52 0.23 3.31
CA GLU A 550 -34.49 -0.53 2.53
C GLU A 550 -34.43 -0.12 1.04
N LEU A 551 -34.33 1.18 0.75
CA LEU A 551 -34.18 1.69 -0.61
C LEU A 551 -32.87 1.21 -1.28
N ALA A 552 -31.75 1.27 -0.54
CA ALA A 552 -30.47 0.80 -1.02
C ALA A 552 -30.46 -0.72 -1.27
N GLU A 553 -31.14 -1.49 -0.43
CA GLU A 553 -31.28 -2.93 -0.63
C GLU A 553 -32.16 -3.24 -1.84
N GLN A 554 -33.28 -2.53 -2.01
CA GLN A 554 -34.15 -2.66 -3.19
C GLN A 554 -33.39 -2.30 -4.47
N SER A 555 -32.60 -1.22 -4.46
CA SER A 555 -31.77 -0.84 -5.60
C SER A 555 -30.76 -1.92 -5.97
N ARG A 556 -30.07 -2.49 -4.97
CA ARG A 556 -29.13 -3.60 -5.20
C ARG A 556 -29.81 -4.85 -5.77
N ARG A 557 -30.99 -5.20 -5.28
CA ARG A 557 -31.78 -6.34 -5.81
C ARG A 557 -32.17 -6.08 -7.26
N LEU A 558 -32.67 -4.91 -7.59
CA LEU A 558 -33.03 -4.52 -8.95
C LEU A 558 -31.80 -4.57 -9.89
N ASP A 559 -30.65 -4.13 -9.44
CA ASP A 559 -29.42 -4.19 -10.22
C ASP A 559 -28.95 -5.65 -10.47
N GLN A 560 -29.12 -6.50 -9.46
CA GLN A 560 -28.83 -7.93 -9.61
C GLN A 560 -29.79 -8.62 -10.58
N GLU A 561 -31.09 -8.34 -10.47
CA GLU A 561 -32.10 -8.86 -11.38
C GLU A 561 -31.87 -8.40 -12.82
N ARG A 562 -31.54 -7.10 -13.01
CA ARG A 562 -31.18 -6.55 -14.33
C ARG A 562 -29.97 -7.25 -14.93
N ARG A 563 -28.93 -7.52 -14.11
CA ARG A 563 -27.73 -8.25 -14.58
C ARG A 563 -28.08 -9.68 -14.98
N ALA A 564 -28.82 -10.40 -14.16
CA ALA A 564 -29.25 -11.76 -14.43
C ALA A 564 -30.12 -11.87 -15.71
N LEU A 565 -31.11 -10.97 -15.88
CA LEU A 565 -31.92 -10.89 -17.09
C LEU A 565 -31.09 -10.58 -18.34
N ARG A 566 -30.07 -9.73 -18.22
CA ARG A 566 -29.16 -9.38 -19.32
C ARG A 566 -28.32 -10.58 -19.73
N GLU A 567 -27.77 -11.31 -18.77
CA GLU A 567 -26.98 -12.52 -19.03
C GLU A 567 -27.85 -13.62 -19.70
N GLU A 568 -29.07 -13.82 -19.20
CA GLU A 568 -30.01 -14.77 -19.78
C GLU A 568 -30.43 -14.38 -21.24
N TRP A 569 -30.62 -13.08 -21.45
CA TRP A 569 -30.96 -12.56 -22.79
C TRP A 569 -29.80 -12.76 -23.78
N VAL A 570 -28.56 -12.44 -23.35
CA VAL A 570 -27.34 -12.63 -24.19
C VAL A 570 -27.17 -14.12 -24.55
N GLU A 571 -27.37 -15.02 -23.60
CA GLU A 571 -27.27 -16.45 -23.86
C GLU A 571 -28.37 -16.97 -24.81
N ARG A 572 -29.59 -16.45 -24.66
CA ARG A 572 -30.68 -16.77 -25.60
C ARG A 572 -30.37 -16.29 -27.03
N GLN A 573 -29.81 -15.08 -27.16
CA GLN A 573 -29.44 -14.54 -28.47
C GLN A 573 -28.29 -15.33 -29.12
N LYS A 574 -27.27 -15.69 -28.38
CA LYS A 574 -26.17 -16.54 -28.85
C LYS A 574 -26.69 -17.89 -29.39
N LYS A 575 -27.60 -18.53 -28.66
CA LYS A 575 -28.23 -19.79 -29.11
C LYS A 575 -29.02 -19.62 -30.40
N ARG A 576 -29.77 -18.50 -30.52
CA ARG A 576 -30.57 -18.20 -31.73
C ARG A 576 -29.69 -17.92 -32.93
N ILE A 577 -28.59 -17.18 -32.75
CA ILE A 577 -27.61 -16.93 -33.82
C ILE A 577 -26.97 -18.26 -34.27
N ALA A 578 -26.50 -19.09 -33.35
CA ALA A 578 -25.90 -20.39 -33.70
C ALA A 578 -26.89 -21.31 -34.45
N GLU A 579 -28.18 -21.28 -34.10
CA GLU A 579 -29.21 -22.03 -34.81
C GLU A 579 -29.47 -21.50 -36.24
N LEU A 580 -29.43 -20.18 -36.38
CA LEU A 580 -29.56 -19.54 -37.73
C LEU A 580 -28.34 -19.82 -38.62
N GLU A 581 -27.12 -19.75 -38.05
CA GLU A 581 -25.88 -20.09 -38.76
C GLU A 581 -25.89 -21.55 -39.21
N LYS A 582 -26.36 -22.46 -38.37
CA LYS A 582 -26.48 -23.87 -38.71
C LYS A 582 -27.49 -24.08 -39.85
N ARG A 583 -28.68 -23.45 -39.78
CA ARG A 583 -29.69 -23.56 -40.84
C ARG A 583 -29.18 -22.97 -42.17
N PHE A 584 -28.44 -21.88 -42.11
CA PHE A 584 -27.82 -21.26 -43.28
C PHE A 584 -26.74 -22.15 -43.91
N ALA A 585 -25.89 -22.74 -43.06
CA ALA A 585 -24.86 -23.69 -43.51
C ALA A 585 -25.49 -24.96 -44.17
N ASP A 586 -26.56 -25.49 -43.59
CA ASP A 586 -27.30 -26.63 -44.13
C ASP A 586 -27.97 -26.29 -45.48
N ALA A 587 -28.54 -25.08 -45.63
CA ALA A 587 -29.12 -24.58 -46.87
C ALA A 587 -28.08 -24.41 -47.97
N LEU A 588 -26.89 -23.82 -47.61
CA LEU A 588 -25.77 -23.71 -48.53
C LEU A 588 -25.25 -25.07 -49.02
N ALA A 589 -25.10 -26.03 -48.10
CA ALA A 589 -24.65 -27.39 -48.43
C ALA A 589 -25.66 -28.12 -49.35
N ALA A 590 -26.97 -27.92 -49.14
CA ALA A 590 -28.00 -28.45 -50.00
C ALA A 590 -27.92 -27.83 -51.42
N HIS A 591 -27.72 -26.52 -51.53
CA HIS A 591 -27.57 -25.82 -52.80
C HIS A 591 -26.25 -26.19 -53.50
N GLU A 592 -25.15 -26.39 -52.79
CA GLU A 592 -23.89 -26.93 -53.35
C GLU A 592 -24.11 -28.31 -53.99
N LYS A 593 -24.86 -29.16 -53.33
CA LYS A 593 -25.20 -30.52 -53.82
C LYS A 593 -26.11 -30.49 -55.07
N GLU A 594 -27.01 -29.56 -55.12
CA GLU A 594 -27.89 -29.37 -56.27
C GLU A 594 -27.11 -28.79 -57.47
N MET A 595 -26.27 -27.80 -57.23
CA MET A 595 -25.36 -27.25 -58.24
C MET A 595 -24.35 -28.28 -58.76
N ALA A 596 -23.78 -29.10 -57.90
CA ALA A 596 -22.88 -30.18 -58.31
C ALA A 596 -23.60 -31.18 -59.24
N ARG A 597 -24.87 -31.56 -58.90
CA ARG A 597 -25.69 -32.43 -59.78
C ARG A 597 -26.02 -31.76 -61.14
N ALA A 598 -26.32 -30.45 -61.15
CA ALA A 598 -26.58 -29.69 -62.38
C ALA A 598 -25.31 -29.60 -63.23
N LEU A 599 -24.12 -29.42 -62.67
CA LEU A 599 -22.85 -29.39 -63.37
C LEU A 599 -22.42 -30.77 -63.90
N GLU A 600 -22.84 -31.87 -63.31
CA GLU A 600 -22.63 -33.23 -63.87
C GLU A 600 -23.40 -33.46 -65.15
N ALA A 601 -24.53 -32.80 -65.37
CA ALA A 601 -25.30 -32.87 -66.55
C ALA A 601 -24.70 -32.12 -67.79
N VAL A 602 -23.68 -31.29 -67.57
CA VAL A 602 -23.02 -30.50 -68.65
C VAL A 602 -21.92 -31.36 -69.31
N LYS A 603 -22.07 -31.65 -70.57
CA LYS A 603 -21.18 -32.53 -71.36
C LYS A 603 -19.89 -31.87 -71.87
N GLU A 604 -19.81 -30.53 -71.96
CA GLU A 604 -18.66 -29.77 -72.42
C GLU A 604 -17.67 -29.48 -71.23
N ARG A 605 -16.44 -29.97 -71.37
CA ARG A 605 -15.43 -29.95 -70.35
C ARG A 605 -14.96 -28.53 -69.99
N GLU A 606 -14.82 -27.64 -70.96
CA GLU A 606 -14.37 -26.24 -70.72
C GLU A 606 -15.49 -25.37 -70.11
N LEU A 607 -16.72 -25.52 -70.58
CA LEU A 607 -17.88 -24.81 -70.04
C LEU A 607 -18.17 -25.23 -68.60
N ARG A 608 -17.97 -26.53 -68.28
CA ARG A 608 -18.11 -27.07 -66.94
C ARG A 608 -17.03 -26.46 -65.94
N ALA A 609 -15.77 -26.35 -66.37
CA ALA A 609 -14.71 -25.76 -65.59
C ALA A 609 -14.94 -24.26 -65.34
N GLN A 610 -15.46 -23.52 -66.34
CA GLN A 610 -15.80 -22.10 -66.11
C GLN A 610 -17.01 -21.91 -65.21
N LEU A 611 -18.02 -22.73 -65.28
CA LEU A 611 -19.21 -22.69 -64.40
C LEU A 611 -18.87 -23.13 -63.00
N GLU A 612 -17.98 -24.13 -62.81
CA GLU A 612 -17.48 -24.52 -61.46
C GLU A 612 -16.71 -23.39 -60.81
N LYS A 613 -15.82 -22.69 -61.53
CA LYS A 613 -15.05 -21.58 -61.01
C LYS A 613 -15.95 -20.38 -60.66
N GLN A 614 -16.94 -20.07 -61.47
CA GLN A 614 -17.92 -19.02 -61.24
C GLN A 614 -18.84 -19.32 -60.05
N SER A 615 -19.30 -20.57 -59.94
CA SER A 615 -20.10 -21.04 -58.82
C SER A 615 -19.34 -20.97 -57.49
N ARG A 616 -18.07 -21.47 -57.45
CA ARG A 616 -17.24 -21.38 -56.22
C ARG A 616 -17.01 -19.92 -55.82
N ARG A 617 -16.81 -19.03 -56.78
CA ARG A 617 -16.63 -17.61 -56.46
C ARG A 617 -17.89 -16.96 -55.88
N ARG A 618 -19.07 -17.19 -56.48
CA ARG A 618 -20.36 -16.68 -55.98
C ARG A 618 -20.73 -17.25 -54.61
N MET A 619 -20.39 -18.52 -54.34
CA MET A 619 -20.61 -19.14 -53.03
C MET A 619 -19.69 -18.58 -51.95
N ALA A 620 -18.43 -18.26 -52.28
CA ALA A 620 -17.51 -17.60 -51.37
C ALA A 620 -17.97 -16.17 -51.03
N GLU A 621 -18.44 -15.42 -52.05
CA GLU A 621 -19.03 -14.08 -51.90
C GLU A 621 -20.29 -14.16 -51.00
N ALA A 622 -21.23 -15.07 -51.29
CA ALA A 622 -22.45 -15.22 -50.48
C ALA A 622 -22.17 -15.65 -49.01
N ARG A 623 -21.13 -16.44 -48.77
CA ARG A 623 -20.68 -16.78 -47.40
C ARG A 623 -20.07 -15.58 -46.67
N SER A 624 -19.35 -14.72 -47.38
CA SER A 624 -18.77 -13.49 -46.84
C SER A 624 -19.86 -12.49 -46.46
N ASP A 625 -20.77 -12.23 -47.38
CA ASP A 625 -21.86 -11.27 -47.21
C ASP A 625 -22.81 -11.66 -46.07
N ALA A 626 -23.18 -12.96 -45.98
CA ALA A 626 -24.01 -13.45 -44.88
C ALA A 626 -23.33 -13.38 -43.50
N ARG A 627 -22.00 -13.51 -43.47
CA ARG A 627 -21.23 -13.36 -42.24
C ARG A 627 -21.09 -11.90 -41.80
N GLU A 628 -20.89 -11.01 -42.77
CA GLU A 628 -20.86 -9.56 -42.52
C GLU A 628 -22.25 -9.03 -42.11
N GLU A 629 -23.35 -9.51 -42.70
CA GLU A 629 -24.70 -9.16 -42.25
C GLU A 629 -25.02 -9.69 -40.86
N ALA A 630 -24.59 -10.91 -40.52
CA ALA A 630 -24.75 -11.45 -39.17
C ALA A 630 -23.94 -10.67 -38.12
N ASP A 631 -22.69 -10.34 -38.42
CA ASP A 631 -21.82 -9.54 -37.53
C ASP A 631 -22.36 -8.10 -37.39
N ALA A 632 -22.82 -7.48 -38.47
CA ALA A 632 -23.43 -6.14 -38.45
C ALA A 632 -24.75 -6.11 -37.65
N ALA A 633 -25.60 -7.14 -37.75
CA ALA A 633 -26.82 -7.25 -36.97
C ALA A 633 -26.55 -7.42 -35.47
N VAL A 634 -25.48 -8.16 -35.09
CA VAL A 634 -25.02 -8.30 -33.70
C VAL A 634 -24.51 -6.96 -33.16
N VAL A 635 -23.70 -6.24 -33.95
CA VAL A 635 -23.14 -4.94 -33.53
C VAL A 635 -24.25 -3.88 -33.44
N ALA A 636 -25.18 -3.83 -34.38
CA ALA A 636 -26.31 -2.89 -34.34
C ALA A 636 -27.19 -3.13 -33.10
N HIS A 637 -27.49 -4.38 -32.76
CA HIS A 637 -28.31 -4.72 -31.60
C HIS A 637 -27.57 -4.52 -30.25
N LEU A 638 -26.26 -4.71 -30.22
CA LEU A 638 -25.44 -4.39 -29.02
C LEU A 638 -25.35 -2.88 -28.80
N SER A 639 -25.30 -2.08 -29.85
CA SER A 639 -25.28 -0.61 -29.76
C SER A 639 -26.64 -0.03 -29.36
N GLU A 640 -27.78 -0.57 -29.88
CA GLU A 640 -29.13 -0.19 -29.43
C GLU A 640 -29.37 -0.53 -27.95
N SER A 641 -28.91 -1.71 -27.48
CA SER A 641 -29.07 -2.09 -26.07
C SER A 641 -28.12 -1.33 -25.11
N GLN A 642 -27.02 -0.74 -25.59
CA GLN A 642 -26.18 0.17 -24.82
C GLN A 642 -26.77 1.59 -24.73
N ALA A 643 -27.46 2.06 -25.76
CA ALA A 643 -28.09 3.36 -25.77
C ALA A 643 -29.32 3.46 -24.83
N ASP A 644 -30.07 2.37 -24.68
CA ASP A 644 -31.24 2.33 -23.77
C ASP A 644 -30.89 2.23 -22.26
N LEU A 645 -29.66 1.93 -21.88
CA LEU A 645 -29.25 1.67 -20.49
C LEU A 645 -28.29 2.72 -19.91
N GLY A 646 -27.93 3.76 -20.67
CA GLY A 646 -26.93 4.78 -20.27
C GLY A 646 -27.49 6.16 -19.91
N ALA A 647 -28.78 6.39 -20.04
CA ALA A 647 -29.39 7.67 -19.75
C ALA A 647 -30.18 7.61 -18.42
N ALA A 648 -29.52 7.91 -17.30
CA ALA A 648 -30.19 8.52 -16.17
C ALA A 648 -30.78 9.85 -16.70
N ALA A 649 -32.11 9.92 -16.82
CA ALA A 649 -32.81 11.09 -17.29
C ALA A 649 -32.48 12.31 -16.43
N VAL A 650 -31.63 13.18 -16.95
CA VAL A 650 -31.64 14.59 -16.60
C VAL A 650 -32.98 15.11 -17.16
N PRO A 651 -33.82 15.84 -16.41
CA PRO A 651 -35.08 16.36 -16.90
C PRO A 651 -34.81 17.24 -18.12
N GLU A 652 -35.20 16.78 -19.31
CA GLU A 652 -35.06 17.51 -20.54
C GLU A 652 -36.03 18.71 -20.50
N ARG A 653 -35.51 19.90 -20.31
CA ARG A 653 -36.19 21.14 -20.51
C ARG A 653 -36.23 21.37 -22.03
N LEU A 654 -37.44 21.36 -22.63
CA LEU A 654 -37.62 21.73 -24.00
C LEU A 654 -37.03 23.13 -24.26
N PRO A 655 -36.13 23.28 -25.25
CA PRO A 655 -35.48 24.56 -25.51
C PRO A 655 -36.52 25.60 -25.99
N SER A 656 -36.40 26.81 -25.44
CA SER A 656 -37.24 27.91 -25.96
C SER A 656 -36.77 28.28 -27.37
N PRO A 657 -37.69 28.79 -28.23
CA PRO A 657 -37.31 29.16 -29.59
C PRO A 657 -36.11 30.13 -29.67
N GLU A 658 -35.93 31.01 -28.67
CA GLU A 658 -34.85 31.99 -28.62
C GLU A 658 -33.46 31.38 -28.30
N GLU A 659 -33.43 30.18 -27.73
CA GLU A 659 -32.20 29.46 -27.39
C GLU A 659 -31.63 28.67 -28.58
N LEU A 660 -32.36 28.48 -29.66
CA LEU A 660 -31.93 27.74 -30.86
C LEU A 660 -31.16 28.66 -31.82
N VAL A 661 -29.88 28.88 -31.53
CA VAL A 661 -28.96 29.73 -32.31
C VAL A 661 -28.18 28.91 -33.32
N PRO A 662 -27.94 29.40 -34.56
CA PRO A 662 -27.09 28.71 -35.52
C PRO A 662 -25.71 28.39 -34.96
N GLY A 663 -25.26 27.15 -35.10
CA GLY A 663 -24.04 26.60 -34.47
C GLY A 663 -24.25 25.84 -33.14
N ALA A 664 -25.45 25.90 -32.55
CA ALA A 664 -25.75 25.11 -31.36
C ALA A 664 -25.85 23.61 -31.69
N ARG A 665 -25.31 22.78 -30.80
CA ARG A 665 -25.50 21.33 -30.85
C ARG A 665 -26.84 20.98 -30.25
N VAL A 666 -27.70 20.36 -31.02
CA VAL A 666 -29.08 20.03 -30.63
C VAL A 666 -29.32 18.53 -30.77
N ARG A 667 -30.13 17.98 -29.88
CA ARG A 667 -30.63 16.62 -29.97
C ARG A 667 -31.97 16.61 -30.72
N VAL A 668 -32.06 15.82 -31.75
CA VAL A 668 -33.26 15.70 -32.60
C VAL A 668 -33.80 14.28 -32.43
N ARG A 669 -35.12 14.13 -32.35
CA ARG A 669 -35.78 12.83 -32.22
C ARG A 669 -35.47 11.97 -33.46
N GLY A 670 -34.98 10.75 -33.25
CA GLY A 670 -34.54 9.83 -34.33
C GLY A 670 -33.05 9.89 -34.66
N PHE A 671 -32.26 10.76 -34.00
CA PHE A 671 -30.80 10.77 -34.11
C PHE A 671 -30.15 10.31 -32.83
N SER A 672 -29.21 9.37 -32.94
CA SER A 672 -28.46 8.82 -31.81
C SER A 672 -27.37 9.77 -31.27
N ALA A 673 -26.89 10.72 -32.07
CA ALA A 673 -25.88 11.71 -31.73
C ALA A 673 -26.39 13.14 -31.84
N PRO A 674 -25.87 14.12 -31.04
CA PRO A 674 -26.20 15.52 -31.19
C PRO A 674 -25.78 16.05 -32.56
N VAL A 675 -26.66 16.80 -33.24
CA VAL A 675 -26.45 17.40 -34.55
C VAL A 675 -26.25 18.91 -34.43
N VAL A 676 -25.58 19.54 -35.38
CA VAL A 676 -25.31 20.98 -35.37
C VAL A 676 -26.43 21.73 -36.12
N LEU A 677 -27.05 22.69 -35.46
CA LEU A 677 -28.05 23.58 -36.05
C LEU A 677 -27.35 24.59 -36.97
N ARG A 678 -27.62 24.57 -38.28
CA ARG A 678 -27.02 25.48 -39.27
C ARG A 678 -27.86 26.69 -39.55
N ARG A 679 -29.16 26.48 -39.69
CA ARG A 679 -30.10 27.53 -39.98
C ARG A 679 -31.48 27.23 -39.36
N ARG A 680 -32.19 28.25 -38.96
CA ARG A 680 -33.54 28.15 -38.43
C ARG A 680 -34.49 29.01 -39.28
N ASP A 681 -35.63 28.43 -39.63
CA ASP A 681 -36.80 29.10 -40.20
C ASP A 681 -37.96 29.07 -39.16
N ASP A 682 -39.08 29.72 -39.38
CA ASP A 682 -40.19 29.86 -38.42
C ASP A 682 -40.76 28.51 -37.92
N SER A 683 -40.73 27.45 -38.72
CA SER A 683 -41.31 26.14 -38.37
C SER A 683 -40.33 24.97 -38.51
N THR A 684 -39.18 25.18 -39.15
CA THR A 684 -38.19 24.14 -39.46
C THR A 684 -36.79 24.60 -39.13
N ALA A 685 -35.88 23.64 -38.85
CA ALA A 685 -34.48 23.85 -38.65
C ALA A 685 -33.65 23.01 -39.62
N GLU A 686 -32.61 23.60 -40.20
CA GLU A 686 -31.62 22.87 -40.99
C GLU A 686 -30.52 22.38 -40.06
N VAL A 687 -30.38 21.06 -39.92
CA VAL A 687 -29.39 20.42 -39.03
C VAL A 687 -28.38 19.65 -39.86
N GLU A 688 -27.16 19.61 -39.38
CA GLU A 688 -26.04 18.89 -39.97
C GLU A 688 -25.61 17.72 -39.09
N ALA A 689 -25.70 16.51 -39.65
CA ALA A 689 -25.29 15.26 -39.00
C ALA A 689 -24.17 14.64 -39.86
N GLY A 690 -22.89 14.97 -39.56
CA GLY A 690 -21.76 14.57 -40.39
C GLY A 690 -21.90 15.14 -41.83
N PRO A 691 -21.83 14.35 -42.90
CA PRO A 691 -21.95 14.82 -44.28
C PRO A 691 -23.39 15.10 -44.72
N LEU A 692 -24.40 14.77 -43.91
CA LEU A 692 -25.83 14.91 -44.27
C LEU A 692 -26.40 16.22 -43.70
N ARG A 693 -26.97 17.03 -44.57
CA ARG A 693 -27.81 18.20 -44.24
C ARG A 693 -29.27 17.88 -44.47
N MET A 694 -30.12 18.16 -43.49
CA MET A 694 -31.54 17.92 -43.58
C MET A 694 -32.36 18.95 -42.84
N LYS A 695 -33.60 19.16 -43.26
CA LYS A 695 -34.57 20.00 -42.58
C LYS A 695 -35.42 19.14 -41.65
N VAL A 696 -35.46 19.53 -40.38
CA VAL A 696 -36.28 18.88 -39.34
C VAL A 696 -37.28 19.89 -38.75
N PRO A 697 -38.51 19.49 -38.41
CA PRO A 697 -39.43 20.34 -37.68
C PRO A 697 -38.83 20.75 -36.31
N LEU A 698 -39.08 22.00 -35.92
CA LEU A 698 -38.61 22.51 -34.59
C LEU A 698 -39.13 21.66 -33.42
N ALA A 699 -40.31 21.05 -33.59
CA ALA A 699 -40.93 20.17 -32.58
C ALA A 699 -40.18 18.85 -32.35
N GLU A 700 -39.28 18.47 -33.23
CA GLU A 700 -38.46 17.27 -33.08
C GLU A 700 -37.11 17.52 -32.35
N ILE A 701 -36.80 18.79 -32.07
CA ILE A 701 -35.60 19.16 -31.29
C ILE A 701 -35.93 19.03 -29.81
N THR A 702 -35.27 18.07 -29.13
CA THR A 702 -35.58 17.69 -27.72
C THR A 702 -34.70 18.35 -26.69
N ALA A 703 -33.45 18.74 -27.02
CA ALA A 703 -32.55 19.41 -26.08
C ALA A 703 -31.41 20.16 -26.77
N ILE A 704 -30.85 21.17 -26.11
CA ILE A 704 -29.57 21.81 -26.48
C ILE A 704 -28.46 21.19 -25.61
N VAL A 705 -27.40 20.70 -26.26
CA VAL A 705 -26.22 20.16 -25.58
C VAL A 705 -25.24 21.30 -25.31
N THR A 706 -25.23 21.80 -24.07
CA THR A 706 -24.23 22.77 -23.62
C THR A 706 -22.98 22.04 -23.15
N GLU A 707 -21.85 22.22 -23.83
CA GLU A 707 -20.54 21.78 -23.31
C GLU A 707 -20.18 22.62 -22.05
N GLN A 708 -19.93 21.97 -20.94
CA GLN A 708 -19.29 22.64 -19.81
C GLN A 708 -17.88 23.06 -20.22
N PRO A 709 -17.45 24.31 -19.96
CA PRO A 709 -16.11 24.74 -20.30
C PRO A 709 -15.08 23.92 -19.53
N ALA A 710 -14.19 23.28 -20.23
CA ALA A 710 -13.03 22.63 -19.68
C ALA A 710 -12.20 23.65 -18.88
N LYS A 711 -11.84 23.34 -17.62
CA LYS A 711 -10.94 24.16 -16.79
C LYS A 711 -9.64 24.44 -17.55
N PRO A 712 -9.11 25.65 -17.54
CA PRO A 712 -7.91 26.00 -18.28
C PRO A 712 -6.72 25.22 -17.72
N ALA A 713 -6.02 24.49 -18.58
CA ALA A 713 -4.77 23.84 -18.30
C ALA A 713 -3.69 24.90 -18.00
N VAL A 714 -3.06 24.78 -16.85
CA VAL A 714 -1.89 25.59 -16.46
C VAL A 714 -0.74 25.25 -17.38
N ALA A 715 -0.23 26.28 -18.07
CA ALA A 715 0.92 26.19 -18.96
C ALA A 715 2.19 25.86 -18.18
N THR A 716 2.75 24.66 -18.36
CA THR A 716 4.09 24.32 -17.91
C THR A 716 5.09 24.53 -19.04
N LYS A 717 6.17 25.22 -18.74
CA LYS A 717 7.32 25.54 -19.61
C LYS A 717 8.02 24.24 -20.08
N PRO A 718 8.68 24.26 -21.26
CA PRO A 718 9.25 23.06 -21.86
C PRO A 718 10.54 22.62 -21.16
N ALA A 719 10.62 21.34 -20.80
CA ALA A 719 11.84 20.67 -20.37
C ALA A 719 12.50 19.95 -21.57
N ARG A 720 13.83 19.95 -21.58
CA ARG A 720 14.72 19.45 -22.62
C ARG A 720 14.66 17.93 -22.82
N PRO A 721 15.06 17.41 -23.99
CA PRO A 721 14.80 16.05 -24.38
C PRO A 721 15.85 15.05 -23.90
N GLY A 722 15.40 13.86 -23.54
CA GLY A 722 16.27 12.70 -23.32
C GLY A 722 15.54 11.60 -22.53
N GLY A 723 15.04 10.58 -23.24
CA GLY A 723 14.53 9.38 -22.59
C GLY A 723 13.28 8.83 -23.27
N VAL A 724 13.45 7.73 -24.00
CA VAL A 724 12.38 7.00 -24.68
C VAL A 724 11.49 6.33 -23.65
N THR A 725 10.26 6.81 -23.50
CA THR A 725 9.21 6.13 -22.73
C THR A 725 8.22 5.47 -23.70
N VAL A 726 8.19 4.15 -23.71
CA VAL A 726 7.17 3.37 -24.39
C VAL A 726 5.90 3.42 -23.54
N ARG A 727 4.90 4.18 -23.97
CA ARG A 727 3.52 4.10 -23.46
C ARG A 727 2.72 3.21 -24.40
N ALA A 728 2.18 2.11 -23.89
CA ALA A 728 1.12 1.38 -24.55
C ALA A 728 -0.17 2.21 -24.46
N ALA A 729 -0.73 2.57 -25.60
CA ALA A 729 -2.01 3.27 -25.68
C ALA A 729 -3.17 2.27 -25.77
N PRO A 730 -4.36 2.61 -25.23
CA PRO A 730 -5.57 1.82 -25.40
C PRO A 730 -6.08 1.91 -26.86
N PRO A 731 -6.90 0.94 -27.33
CA PRO A 731 -7.29 0.85 -28.72
C PRO A 731 -8.27 1.97 -29.14
N ASP A 732 -7.99 2.47 -30.27
CA ASP A 732 -8.49 3.53 -31.14
C ASP A 732 -9.97 3.93 -31.11
N ALA A 733 -10.15 5.27 -31.06
CA ALA A 733 -11.28 5.92 -31.72
C ALA A 733 -10.85 6.33 -33.17
N PRO A 734 -11.65 6.11 -34.23
CA PRO A 734 -11.24 6.40 -35.59
C PRO A 734 -11.44 7.90 -35.92
N GLY A 735 -10.36 8.59 -36.34
CA GLY A 735 -10.57 9.80 -37.12
C GLY A 735 -9.54 10.93 -37.14
N GLU A 736 -8.46 10.94 -36.32
CA GLU A 736 -7.59 12.14 -36.30
C GLU A 736 -6.07 11.89 -36.36
N THR A 737 -5.59 10.69 -36.53
CA THR A 737 -4.13 10.44 -36.55
C THR A 737 -3.63 10.18 -37.97
N ASP A 738 -2.48 10.82 -38.33
CA ASP A 738 -1.79 10.59 -39.61
C ASP A 738 -0.88 9.34 -39.54
N GLU A 739 -1.01 8.54 -38.49
CA GLU A 739 -0.14 7.37 -38.29
C GLU A 739 -0.90 6.16 -37.74
N ILE A 740 -0.49 4.97 -38.20
CA ILE A 740 -0.98 3.68 -37.73
C ILE A 740 0.17 2.80 -37.24
N ASN A 741 -0.01 2.15 -36.09
CA ASN A 741 0.97 1.21 -35.50
C ASN A 741 0.51 -0.23 -35.71
N VAL A 742 1.34 -1.04 -36.40
CA VAL A 742 1.10 -2.46 -36.69
C VAL A 742 2.19 -3.38 -36.11
N ILE A 743 2.95 -2.90 -35.13
CA ILE A 743 3.95 -3.72 -34.43
C ILE A 743 3.24 -4.87 -33.69
N GLY A 744 3.72 -6.09 -33.92
CA GLY A 744 3.18 -7.31 -33.27
C GLY A 744 2.02 -7.97 -34.03
N CYS A 745 1.54 -7.39 -35.13
CA CYS A 745 0.55 -8.01 -36.01
C CYS A 745 1.22 -9.07 -36.94
N THR A 746 0.43 -10.03 -37.40
CA THR A 746 0.83 -10.85 -38.56
C THR A 746 0.77 -10.03 -39.87
N VAL A 747 1.46 -10.46 -40.94
CA VAL A 747 1.48 -9.73 -42.19
C VAL A 747 0.05 -9.55 -42.74
N GLU A 748 -0.79 -10.57 -42.69
CA GLU A 748 -2.18 -10.51 -43.13
C GLU A 748 -3.04 -9.54 -42.31
N GLU A 749 -2.84 -9.55 -41.01
CA GLU A 749 -3.57 -8.65 -40.11
C GLU A 749 -3.13 -7.19 -40.27
N ALA A 750 -1.81 -6.95 -40.43
CA ALA A 750 -1.26 -5.64 -40.69
C ALA A 750 -1.76 -5.08 -42.02
N THR A 751 -1.78 -5.88 -43.08
CA THR A 751 -2.27 -5.49 -44.39
C THR A 751 -3.74 -5.07 -44.32
N ARG A 752 -4.59 -5.84 -43.63
CA ARG A 752 -6.03 -5.53 -43.50
C ARG A 752 -6.29 -4.24 -42.71
N ARG A 753 -5.50 -4.01 -41.64
CA ARG A 753 -5.61 -2.79 -40.83
C ARG A 753 -5.14 -1.56 -41.60
N VAL A 754 -4.06 -1.70 -42.35
CA VAL A 754 -3.49 -0.61 -43.17
C VAL A 754 -4.40 -0.28 -44.33
N ASP A 755 -4.99 -1.27 -45.01
CA ASP A 755 -5.98 -1.09 -46.09
C ASP A 755 -7.15 -0.20 -45.65
N LYS A 756 -7.80 -0.54 -44.55
CA LYS A 756 -8.89 0.26 -43.96
C LYS A 756 -8.44 1.67 -43.55
N PHE A 757 -7.19 1.80 -43.09
CA PHE A 757 -6.64 3.10 -42.70
C PHE A 757 -6.35 3.98 -43.90
N LEU A 758 -5.87 3.42 -45.03
CA LEU A 758 -5.68 4.10 -46.29
C LEU A 758 -6.99 4.63 -46.86
N ASP A 759 -8.05 3.79 -46.82
CA ASP A 759 -9.40 4.21 -47.29
C ASP A 759 -9.94 5.38 -46.48
N THR A 760 -9.80 5.29 -45.15
CA THR A 760 -10.27 6.36 -44.24
C THR A 760 -9.50 7.66 -44.44
N ALA A 761 -8.21 7.57 -44.66
CA ALA A 761 -7.34 8.71 -44.86
C ALA A 761 -7.53 9.38 -46.24
N ALA A 762 -7.76 8.59 -47.28
CA ALA A 762 -8.12 9.10 -48.60
C ALA A 762 -9.47 9.85 -48.59
N LEU A 763 -10.46 9.32 -47.84
CA LEU A 763 -11.74 10.00 -47.62
C LEU A 763 -11.61 11.30 -46.83
N ALA A 764 -10.59 11.38 -45.94
CA ALA A 764 -10.27 12.58 -45.16
C ALA A 764 -9.39 13.59 -45.92
N GLY A 765 -9.00 13.32 -47.19
CA GLY A 765 -8.19 14.20 -48.03
C GLY A 765 -6.74 14.35 -47.54
N LYS A 766 -6.19 13.34 -46.87
CA LYS A 766 -4.79 13.35 -46.37
C LYS A 766 -3.84 12.97 -47.50
N ALA A 767 -2.78 13.75 -47.71
CA ALA A 767 -1.81 13.50 -48.77
C ALA A 767 -0.71 12.51 -48.35
N GLN A 768 -0.45 12.37 -47.03
CA GLN A 768 0.65 11.58 -46.52
C GLN A 768 0.30 10.86 -45.20
N LEU A 769 0.73 9.61 -45.07
CA LEU A 769 0.46 8.76 -43.90
C LEU A 769 1.71 8.03 -43.40
N ARG A 770 1.74 7.68 -42.12
CA ARG A 770 2.86 6.99 -41.50
C ARG A 770 2.43 5.60 -40.97
N VAL A 771 3.13 4.56 -41.39
CA VAL A 771 2.88 3.18 -40.96
C VAL A 771 4.08 2.66 -40.15
N ILE A 772 3.87 2.43 -38.87
CA ILE A 772 4.89 1.99 -37.91
C ILE A 772 4.87 0.47 -37.80
N HIS A 773 5.88 -0.22 -38.34
CA HIS A 773 5.98 -1.70 -38.33
C HIS A 773 7.16 -2.24 -37.52
N GLY A 774 8.00 -1.37 -36.95
CA GLY A 774 9.14 -1.74 -36.11
C GLY A 774 10.33 -2.34 -36.85
N HIS A 775 11.42 -2.59 -36.13
CA HIS A 775 12.68 -3.11 -36.69
C HIS A 775 12.74 -4.64 -36.80
N GLY A 776 11.83 -5.43 -36.28
CA GLY A 776 11.81 -6.90 -36.20
C GLY A 776 12.55 -7.68 -37.31
N THR A 777 12.07 -8.86 -37.66
CA THR A 777 12.68 -9.70 -38.73
C THR A 777 12.54 -9.11 -40.16
N GLY A 778 11.92 -7.94 -40.28
CA GLY A 778 11.60 -7.29 -41.57
C GLY A 778 10.47 -7.94 -42.37
N ALA A 779 9.76 -8.93 -41.81
CA ALA A 779 8.65 -9.59 -42.49
C ALA A 779 7.47 -8.63 -42.76
N LEU A 780 7.08 -7.84 -41.74
CA LEU A 780 6.03 -6.82 -41.88
C LEU A 780 6.39 -5.74 -42.93
N ARG A 781 7.65 -5.25 -42.87
CA ARG A 781 8.12 -4.25 -43.84
C ARG A 781 8.04 -4.76 -45.29
N ARG A 782 8.49 -6.00 -45.52
CA ARG A 782 8.44 -6.58 -46.89
C ARG A 782 7.01 -6.83 -47.36
N GLY A 783 6.14 -7.43 -46.50
CA GLY A 783 4.75 -7.70 -46.85
C GLY A 783 3.94 -6.43 -47.07
N LEU A 784 4.15 -5.38 -46.26
CA LEU A 784 3.51 -4.08 -46.47
C LEU A 784 4.03 -3.34 -47.68
N ALA A 785 5.34 -3.42 -48.01
CA ALA A 785 5.90 -2.82 -49.22
C ALA A 785 5.33 -3.45 -50.51
N GLU A 786 5.13 -4.77 -50.51
CA GLU A 786 4.48 -5.49 -51.61
C GLU A 786 3.00 -5.09 -51.72
N PHE A 787 2.30 -4.98 -50.65
CA PHE A 787 0.91 -4.49 -50.61
C PHE A 787 0.79 -3.07 -51.11
N PHE A 788 1.61 -2.12 -50.64
CA PHE A 788 1.55 -0.72 -51.07
C PHE A 788 1.86 -0.55 -52.56
N SER A 789 2.80 -1.32 -53.13
CA SER A 789 3.13 -1.24 -54.54
C SER A 789 1.99 -1.68 -55.48
N ALA A 790 1.06 -2.50 -55.00
CA ALA A 790 -0.12 -2.96 -55.72
C ALA A 790 -1.37 -2.16 -55.40
N HIS A 791 -1.33 -1.26 -54.40
CA HIS A 791 -2.53 -0.56 -53.92
C HIS A 791 -2.91 0.65 -54.78
N PRO A 792 -4.20 0.79 -55.24
CA PRO A 792 -4.61 1.83 -56.14
C PRO A 792 -4.50 3.25 -55.63
N LEU A 793 -4.64 3.46 -54.33
CA LEU A 793 -4.59 4.78 -53.67
C LEU A 793 -3.18 5.26 -53.34
N VAL A 794 -2.16 4.43 -53.46
CA VAL A 794 -0.78 4.78 -53.10
C VAL A 794 -0.03 5.30 -54.33
N GLU A 795 0.59 6.46 -54.19
CA GLU A 795 1.45 7.04 -55.22
C GLU A 795 2.92 6.62 -55.01
N ARG A 796 3.40 6.79 -53.78
CA ARG A 796 4.80 6.54 -53.44
C ARG A 796 4.97 6.07 -51.99
N ILE A 797 6.00 5.26 -51.74
CA ILE A 797 6.42 4.90 -50.40
C ILE A 797 7.90 5.17 -50.19
N HIS A 798 8.27 5.60 -48.97
CA HIS A 798 9.67 5.78 -48.61
C HIS A 798 9.84 5.53 -47.08
N ALA A 799 11.08 5.27 -46.65
CA ALA A 799 11.37 5.17 -45.22
C ALA A 799 11.41 6.56 -44.58
N GLU A 800 11.00 6.69 -43.35
CA GLU A 800 11.07 7.93 -42.57
C GLU A 800 12.54 8.32 -42.31
N ALA A 801 12.79 9.60 -42.00
CA ALA A 801 14.10 10.08 -41.60
C ALA A 801 14.59 9.40 -40.31
N ASP A 802 15.90 9.13 -40.18
CA ASP A 802 16.48 8.42 -39.04
C ASP A 802 16.13 9.05 -37.68
N GLU A 803 15.97 10.36 -37.61
CA GLU A 803 15.59 11.11 -36.41
C GLU A 803 14.13 10.86 -35.97
N ARG A 804 13.27 10.32 -36.85
CA ARG A 804 11.83 10.11 -36.66
C ARG A 804 11.39 8.64 -36.75
N GLY A 805 12.30 7.70 -36.68
CA GLY A 805 12.04 6.26 -36.67
C GLY A 805 12.68 5.48 -37.80
N GLY A 806 13.26 6.11 -38.80
CA GLY A 806 14.10 5.49 -39.85
C GLY A 806 13.44 4.28 -40.54
N ALA A 807 14.18 3.18 -40.60
CA ALA A 807 13.72 1.94 -41.27
C ALA A 807 12.57 1.20 -40.55
N ALA A 808 12.12 1.68 -39.36
CA ALA A 808 10.98 1.10 -38.61
C ALA A 808 9.63 1.69 -39.00
N VAL A 809 9.62 2.76 -39.80
CA VAL A 809 8.43 3.49 -40.23
C VAL A 809 8.45 3.65 -41.73
N THR A 810 7.32 3.32 -42.40
CA THR A 810 7.12 3.58 -43.82
C THR A 810 6.15 4.74 -43.97
N VAL A 811 6.55 5.74 -44.74
CA VAL A 811 5.70 6.86 -45.13
C VAL A 811 5.05 6.52 -46.46
N VAL A 812 3.75 6.71 -46.56
CA VAL A 812 2.90 6.41 -47.70
C VAL A 812 2.30 7.72 -48.21
N GLU A 813 2.59 8.07 -49.43
CA GLU A 813 2.01 9.21 -50.16
C GLU A 813 0.81 8.72 -50.94
N LEU A 814 -0.36 9.38 -50.82
CA LEU A 814 -1.58 9.02 -51.48
C LEU A 814 -1.73 9.84 -52.79
N LYS A 815 -2.37 9.23 -53.81
CA LYS A 815 -2.72 9.90 -55.05
C LYS A 815 -3.80 10.95 -54.74
N GLU A 816 -3.62 12.16 -55.29
CA GLU A 816 -4.62 13.23 -55.25
C GLU A 816 -5.94 12.89 -55.98
#